data_fbd9e8af24578fd0e24b914687d6c849
#
_entry.id   fbd9e8af24578fd0e24b914687d6c849
#
_cell.length_a   1.000
_cell.length_b   1.000
_cell.length_c   1.000
_cell.angle_alpha   90.00
_cell.angle_beta   90.00
_cell.angle_gamma   90.00
#
_symmetry.space_group_name_H-M   'P 1'
#
loop_
_entity.id
_entity.type
_entity.pdbx_description
1 polymer ?
#
loop_
_entity_poly.entity_id
_entity_poly.type
_entity_poly.pdbx_seq_one_letter_code
_entity_poly.pdbx_strand_id
1 'polypeptide(L)'
;MSHFSADRRQFFRMTAATAAVTALLPGLSHAADSQSISPVYPLNAPGEAWDVFKAYDPETDPNAPFYRSHVKRAARIAPLNATQAQPGLKPEVPAATLFAAYLTLEGPDEDLNRARYQTGAKSRPHVERFWQYQDVVVGWNTTGLVPNPAMVDAAHRNGAICLGCVFQPDVRMFNGTDLPRPEVAKKLVKLCQYFGFDGYFVNFESYTAEDARAIQDLIADMKTAAQQAGLNDFHIQYYDGYTDVKSVWPGPPHVDGSERKASEPRADSMMIDQGWSNYGLTRGCCSGHALTELADPAKTGGGYEQNDIYYGLQLYPGPGYMGLVAPRVITPNGGPSQGGLQIYSVEDGLRKMRRARVDQLKALKAPTAADRTELLSLTDPNLVRKSWYRLHQSFWSGKTGSPANGNNPTPAQLAIYGDAERRKVYTDYQAPGQASDQLRLPITYGVANFIVERSVVGTLPFVTRFNTGEGARFFHEGVQTGGAAWFNLGIQDILPSWAWWTKGAALDVDYDFTDAWDGGSSLRVAGTLDQPTEVRLYKTEVALSASSTVGLVYKGGSKGKMKVGLVFKDAPAQVEWVAVTGGQALKNGWLRWSGNLGQFAGRTLVTVSLGFEGTGAYAVNIGELSLSDRPAAAPAAPQGFRIEKARVLSGGKSAELRLQWTADAGVDAYDLFADRVWLGRISGDAYYVANLPRGKASTTTLSLTPIVNGAAKAPSATTTFTWA
;
A
#
# COMPACT_ATOMS: atom_id res chain seq x y z
N MET A 1 26.08 -25.10 -1.74
CA MET A 1 24.87 -25.00 -0.89
C MET A 1 25.07 -24.17 0.40
N SER A 2 26.25 -24.10 0.99
CA SER A 2 26.49 -23.38 2.26
C SER A 2 26.69 -21.86 2.18
N HIS A 3 27.00 -21.30 1.03
CA HIS A 3 27.27 -19.86 0.89
C HIS A 3 26.02 -18.98 0.77
N PHE A 4 24.89 -19.54 0.38
CA PHE A 4 23.63 -18.79 0.21
C PHE A 4 22.90 -18.50 1.53
N SER A 5 23.01 -19.43 2.47
CA SER A 5 22.45 -19.29 3.83
C SER A 5 23.14 -18.18 4.63
N ALA A 6 24.46 -17.99 4.41
CA ALA A 6 25.22 -16.98 5.15
C ALA A 6 24.89 -15.54 4.71
N ASP A 7 24.67 -15.33 3.43
CA ASP A 7 24.38 -13.99 2.88
C ASP A 7 22.97 -13.52 3.23
N ARG A 8 22.01 -14.44 3.27
CA ARG A 8 20.64 -14.19 3.74
C ARG A 8 20.59 -13.84 5.22
N ARG A 9 21.31 -14.60 6.04
CA ARG A 9 21.42 -14.34 7.47
C ARG A 9 22.13 -13.03 7.78
N GLN A 10 23.05 -12.60 6.93
CA GLN A 10 23.72 -11.32 7.04
C GLN A 10 22.79 -10.14 6.67
N PHE A 11 21.93 -10.30 5.67
CA PHE A 11 20.95 -9.27 5.31
C PHE A 11 19.90 -9.07 6.42
N PHE A 12 19.35 -10.16 6.95
CA PHE A 12 18.40 -10.08 8.07
C PHE A 12 19.09 -9.64 9.38
N ARG A 13 20.33 -10.03 9.60
CA ARG A 13 21.14 -9.53 10.75
C ARG A 13 21.54 -8.07 10.61
N MET A 14 21.73 -7.54 9.39
CA MET A 14 21.99 -6.12 9.19
C MET A 14 20.73 -5.24 9.41
N THR A 15 19.55 -5.73 9.11
CA THR A 15 18.31 -5.04 9.48
C THR A 15 18.07 -5.09 11.00
N ALA A 16 18.34 -6.19 11.64
CA ALA A 16 18.27 -6.31 13.11
C ALA A 16 19.41 -5.54 13.81
N ALA A 17 20.62 -5.52 13.24
CA ALA A 17 21.77 -4.82 13.81
C ALA A 17 21.65 -3.28 13.74
N THR A 18 20.92 -2.75 12.77
CA THR A 18 20.66 -1.29 12.71
C THR A 18 19.71 -0.84 13.82
N ALA A 19 18.82 -1.70 14.27
CA ALA A 19 17.98 -1.42 15.43
C ALA A 19 18.77 -1.52 16.78
N ALA A 20 19.79 -2.40 16.86
CA ALA A 20 20.56 -2.61 18.08
C ALA A 20 21.64 -1.53 18.34
N VAL A 21 22.10 -0.81 17.33
CA VAL A 21 23.15 0.23 17.48
C VAL A 21 22.63 1.53 18.08
N THR A 22 21.33 1.77 18.05
CA THR A 22 20.73 2.96 18.68
C THR A 22 20.49 2.83 20.20
N ALA A 23 20.70 1.66 20.78
CA ALA A 23 20.47 1.42 22.21
C ALA A 23 21.73 1.60 23.11
N LEU A 24 22.92 1.87 22.55
CA LEU A 24 24.17 1.96 23.32
C LEU A 24 24.91 3.27 23.09
N LEU A 25 24.33 4.39 23.55
CA LEU A 25 25.10 5.59 23.90
C LEU A 25 24.62 6.09 25.26
N PRO A 26 25.37 5.85 26.33
CA PRO A 26 25.10 6.52 27.60
C PRO A 26 25.73 7.91 27.61
N GLY A 27 24.93 8.88 27.97
CA GLY A 27 25.38 10.06 28.67
C GLY A 27 25.85 11.26 27.86
N LEU A 28 24.89 12.11 27.54
CA LEU A 28 25.10 13.56 27.68
C LEU A 28 23.92 14.10 28.49
N SER A 29 24.19 14.29 29.77
CA SER A 29 23.31 15.02 30.67
C SER A 29 23.20 16.45 30.21
N HIS A 30 22.07 16.80 29.58
CA HIS A 30 21.61 18.16 29.54
C HIS A 30 20.32 18.27 30.35
N ALA A 31 20.30 19.27 31.21
CA ALA A 31 19.27 19.67 32.16
C ALA A 31 17.85 19.11 31.89
N ALA A 32 17.25 18.63 32.97
CA ALA A 32 15.86 18.23 33.07
C ALA A 32 14.90 19.35 32.63
N ASP A 33 14.67 19.46 31.29
CA ASP A 33 13.54 20.14 30.78
C ASP A 33 13.09 19.48 29.47
N SER A 34 11.92 18.84 29.57
CA SER A 34 11.03 18.53 28.47
C SER A 34 11.41 17.41 27.51
N GLN A 35 11.20 16.17 27.91
CA GLN A 35 10.99 15.08 26.94
C GLN A 35 9.88 15.44 25.95
N SER A 36 10.13 15.21 24.64
CA SER A 36 9.11 15.33 23.61
C SER A 36 7.83 14.60 24.02
N ILE A 37 6.68 15.22 23.75
CA ILE A 37 5.37 14.57 23.94
C ILE A 37 4.95 13.75 22.72
N SER A 38 5.88 13.49 21.79
CA SER A 38 5.64 12.63 20.64
C SER A 38 5.16 11.26 21.09
N PRO A 39 4.07 10.73 20.51
CA PRO A 39 3.63 9.38 20.79
C PRO A 39 4.73 8.37 20.45
N VAL A 40 4.93 7.38 21.29
CA VAL A 40 5.88 6.30 21.09
C VAL A 40 5.15 4.97 21.20
N TYR A 41 5.36 4.11 20.24
CA TYR A 41 4.82 2.75 20.28
C TYR A 41 5.83 1.83 20.98
N PRO A 42 5.44 1.15 22.08
CA PRO A 42 6.39 0.40 22.90
C PRO A 42 6.78 -0.97 22.35
N LEU A 43 5.99 -1.55 21.44
CA LEU A 43 6.20 -2.90 20.92
C LEU A 43 7.03 -2.89 19.62
N ASN A 44 8.25 -2.36 19.66
CA ASN A 44 9.08 -2.19 18.46
C ASN A 44 9.75 -3.49 17.98
N ALA A 45 10.08 -4.40 18.90
CA ALA A 45 10.71 -5.66 18.56
C ALA A 45 10.25 -6.74 19.55
N PRO A 46 9.41 -7.70 19.13
CA PRO A 46 8.83 -8.69 20.02
C PRO A 46 9.87 -9.56 20.75
N GLY A 47 10.95 -9.92 20.07
CA GLY A 47 12.00 -10.77 20.65
C GLY A 47 12.85 -10.10 21.73
N GLU A 48 13.01 -8.78 21.64
CA GLU A 48 13.84 -8.01 22.58
C GLU A 48 13.01 -7.39 23.72
N ALA A 49 11.69 -7.43 23.59
CA ALA A 49 10.76 -6.74 24.48
C ALA A 49 9.69 -7.67 25.07
N TRP A 50 10.05 -8.93 25.35
CA TRP A 50 9.10 -9.90 25.91
C TRP A 50 8.39 -9.40 27.16
N ASP A 51 9.12 -8.82 28.12
CA ASP A 51 8.50 -8.30 29.34
C ASP A 51 7.59 -7.10 29.05
N VAL A 52 7.94 -6.27 28.07
CA VAL A 52 7.07 -5.18 27.61
C VAL A 52 5.82 -5.76 26.96
N PHE A 53 5.94 -6.72 26.04
CA PHE A 53 4.78 -7.38 25.42
C PHE A 53 3.88 -8.03 26.47
N LYS A 54 4.46 -8.76 27.42
CA LYS A 54 3.73 -9.43 28.48
C LYS A 54 2.92 -8.47 29.34
N ALA A 55 3.47 -7.30 29.67
CA ALA A 55 2.82 -6.27 30.48
C ALA A 55 1.90 -5.34 29.67
N TYR A 56 2.10 -5.23 28.36
CA TYR A 56 1.42 -4.22 27.54
C TYR A 56 -0.08 -4.44 27.42
N ASP A 57 -0.83 -3.34 27.60
CA ASP A 57 -2.26 -3.25 27.32
C ASP A 57 -2.55 -1.97 26.54
N PRO A 58 -3.04 -2.07 25.29
CA PRO A 58 -3.32 -0.89 24.46
C PRO A 58 -4.42 0.01 25.01
N GLU A 59 -5.32 -0.51 25.85
CA GLU A 59 -6.40 0.29 26.45
C GLU A 59 -5.90 1.24 27.55
N THR A 60 -4.75 0.95 28.14
CA THR A 60 -4.14 1.76 29.20
C THR A 60 -2.94 2.60 28.71
N ASP A 61 -2.45 2.34 27.50
CA ASP A 61 -1.35 3.12 26.92
C ASP A 61 -1.85 4.44 26.33
N PRO A 62 -1.45 5.61 26.87
CA PRO A 62 -1.85 6.91 26.36
C PRO A 62 -1.30 7.20 24.94
N ASN A 63 -0.38 6.40 24.43
CA ASN A 63 0.13 6.51 23.07
C ASN A 63 -0.69 5.71 22.05
N ALA A 64 -1.35 4.65 22.49
CA ALA A 64 -2.05 3.70 21.63
C ALA A 64 -3.07 4.34 20.65
N PRO A 65 -3.87 5.36 21.01
CA PRO A 65 -4.80 6.01 20.09
C PRO A 65 -4.12 6.59 18.82
N PHE A 66 -2.85 6.98 18.90
CA PHE A 66 -2.11 7.55 17.77
C PHE A 66 -1.65 6.50 16.72
N TYR A 67 -1.85 5.23 17.01
CA TYR A 67 -1.48 4.09 16.16
C TYR A 67 -2.69 3.26 15.72
N ARG A 68 -3.88 3.71 16.02
CA ARG A 68 -5.14 3.00 15.78
C ARG A 68 -5.73 3.36 14.43
N SER A 69 -6.07 2.36 13.60
CA SER A 69 -6.92 2.51 12.42
C SER A 69 -8.39 2.34 12.79
N HIS A 70 -9.25 3.18 12.22
CA HIS A 70 -10.71 3.08 12.32
C HIS A 70 -11.36 2.74 10.98
N VAL A 71 -10.57 2.60 9.91
CA VAL A 71 -11.05 2.30 8.57
C VAL A 71 -11.39 0.82 8.46
N LYS A 72 -12.65 0.54 8.15
CA LYS A 72 -13.09 -0.84 7.86
C LYS A 72 -12.66 -1.26 6.48
N ARG A 73 -12.31 -2.53 6.32
CA ARG A 73 -11.94 -3.09 5.03
C ARG A 73 -13.13 -3.03 4.06
N ALA A 74 -12.94 -2.38 2.92
CA ALA A 74 -13.93 -2.27 1.86
C ALA A 74 -14.14 -3.62 1.17
N ALA A 75 -15.39 -3.92 0.82
CA ALA A 75 -15.69 -5.07 0.01
C ALA A 75 -15.23 -4.86 -1.44
N ARG A 76 -14.54 -5.86 -1.98
CA ARG A 76 -14.14 -5.86 -3.40
C ARG A 76 -15.29 -6.34 -4.27
N ILE A 77 -15.40 -5.75 -5.46
CA ILE A 77 -16.29 -6.22 -6.50
C ILE A 77 -15.72 -7.49 -7.15
N ALA A 78 -16.60 -8.33 -7.68
CA ALA A 78 -16.18 -9.49 -8.43
C ALA A 78 -15.46 -9.07 -9.72
N PRO A 79 -14.31 -9.67 -10.06
CA PRO A 79 -13.62 -9.38 -11.32
C PRO A 79 -14.49 -9.81 -12.50
N LEU A 80 -14.66 -8.92 -13.48
CA LEU A 80 -15.39 -9.22 -14.71
C LEU A 80 -14.39 -9.55 -15.81
N ASN A 81 -14.40 -10.79 -16.29
CA ASN A 81 -13.47 -11.27 -17.32
C ASN A 81 -13.53 -10.44 -18.61
N ALA A 82 -14.74 -9.97 -19.01
CA ALA A 82 -14.93 -9.17 -20.20
C ALA A 82 -14.31 -7.77 -20.15
N THR A 83 -13.94 -7.28 -18.96
CA THR A 83 -13.35 -5.94 -18.77
C THR A 83 -11.92 -5.99 -18.20
N GLN A 84 -11.23 -7.11 -18.25
CA GLN A 84 -9.82 -7.20 -17.86
C GLN A 84 -8.92 -6.44 -18.85
N ALA A 85 -7.83 -5.89 -18.35
CA ALA A 85 -6.82 -5.26 -19.21
C ALA A 85 -6.16 -6.26 -20.16
N GLN A 86 -5.89 -7.46 -19.67
CA GLN A 86 -5.32 -8.56 -20.44
C GLN A 86 -6.32 -9.72 -20.56
N PRO A 87 -6.58 -10.22 -21.78
CA PRO A 87 -7.41 -11.40 -21.98
C PRO A 87 -6.78 -12.66 -21.35
N GLY A 88 -7.61 -13.51 -20.78
CA GLY A 88 -7.19 -14.84 -20.29
C GLY A 88 -6.53 -14.84 -18.91
N LEU A 89 -6.40 -13.72 -18.24
CA LEU A 89 -5.97 -13.69 -16.84
C LEU A 89 -6.97 -14.40 -15.93
N LYS A 90 -6.45 -15.05 -14.90
CA LYS A 90 -7.24 -15.81 -13.93
C LYS A 90 -7.58 -14.91 -12.74
N PRO A 91 -8.87 -14.57 -12.52
CA PRO A 91 -9.26 -13.66 -11.45
C PRO A 91 -8.99 -14.23 -10.04
N GLU A 92 -8.93 -15.53 -9.92
CA GLU A 92 -8.68 -16.25 -8.67
C GLU A 92 -7.23 -16.15 -8.16
N VAL A 93 -6.28 -15.76 -9.02
CA VAL A 93 -4.86 -15.67 -8.63
C VAL A 93 -4.64 -14.51 -7.67
N PRO A 94 -4.24 -14.76 -6.42
CA PRO A 94 -3.99 -13.71 -5.45
C PRO A 94 -2.57 -13.16 -5.54
N ALA A 95 -2.39 -11.95 -5.04
CA ALA A 95 -1.08 -11.34 -4.85
C ALA A 95 -0.96 -10.70 -3.47
N ALA A 96 0.22 -10.82 -2.89
CA ALA A 96 0.57 -10.20 -1.62
C ALA A 96 1.89 -9.43 -1.74
N THR A 97 2.07 -8.44 -0.89
CA THR A 97 3.31 -7.67 -0.80
C THR A 97 3.78 -7.58 0.64
N LEU A 98 5.05 -7.89 0.87
CA LEU A 98 5.73 -7.56 2.10
C LEU A 98 6.47 -6.24 1.92
N PHE A 99 6.05 -5.24 2.63
CA PHE A 99 6.78 -3.99 2.73
C PHE A 99 7.84 -4.10 3.84
N ALA A 100 9.11 -4.11 3.45
CA ALA A 100 10.23 -4.11 4.38
C ALA A 100 10.37 -2.73 5.00
N ALA A 101 9.57 -2.43 5.93
CA ALA A 101 9.42 -1.15 6.57
C ALA A 101 8.82 -0.07 5.65
N TYR A 102 8.18 0.84 6.28
CA TYR A 102 7.97 2.19 5.80
C TYR A 102 9.32 2.92 5.69
N LEU A 103 10.24 2.34 4.91
CA LEU A 103 11.58 2.88 4.78
C LEU A 103 11.51 4.23 4.11
N THR A 104 12.17 5.16 4.71
CA THR A 104 12.41 6.47 4.11
C THR A 104 13.18 6.29 2.81
N LEU A 105 12.68 6.86 1.75
CA LEU A 105 13.39 6.90 0.48
C LEU A 105 14.71 7.69 0.60
N GLU A 106 14.70 8.70 1.44
CA GLU A 106 15.85 9.57 1.76
C GLU A 106 15.62 10.23 3.13
N GLY A 107 16.61 10.20 3.99
CA GLY A 107 16.61 10.91 5.26
C GLY A 107 16.96 10.05 6.47
N PRO A 108 17.24 10.67 7.62
CA PRO A 108 17.53 9.94 8.84
C PRO A 108 16.28 9.23 9.36
N ASP A 109 16.48 8.02 9.85
CA ASP A 109 15.45 7.10 10.35
C ASP A 109 14.74 7.57 11.65
N GLU A 110 14.91 8.79 12.05
CA GLU A 110 14.40 9.29 13.33
C GLU A 110 12.88 9.15 13.49
N ASP A 111 12.15 9.14 12.36
CA ASP A 111 10.70 8.99 12.36
C ASP A 111 10.20 7.56 12.06
N LEU A 112 11.06 6.63 11.67
CA LEU A 112 10.66 5.26 11.33
C LEU A 112 10.18 4.47 12.55
N ASN A 113 10.78 4.71 13.70
CA ASN A 113 10.37 4.10 14.96
C ASN A 113 9.09 4.72 15.54
N ARG A 114 8.52 5.69 14.83
CA ARG A 114 7.32 6.40 15.23
C ARG A 114 6.29 6.20 14.14
N ALA A 115 5.55 5.12 14.22
CA ALA A 115 4.48 4.79 13.27
C ALA A 115 3.38 5.87 13.30
N ARG A 116 3.61 7.00 12.66
CA ARG A 116 2.67 8.11 12.61
C ARG A 116 1.84 8.06 11.35
N TYR A 117 0.66 8.61 11.43
CA TYR A 117 -0.17 8.84 10.27
C TYR A 117 0.50 9.76 9.25
N GLN A 118 1.01 10.91 9.70
CA GLN A 118 1.58 11.91 8.81
C GLN A 118 3.03 12.22 9.13
N THR A 119 3.87 12.26 8.10
CA THR A 119 5.25 12.69 8.17
C THR A 119 5.50 13.89 7.27
N GLY A 120 6.56 14.63 7.53
CA GLY A 120 6.98 15.80 6.76
C GLY A 120 8.10 15.51 5.77
N ALA A 121 8.69 16.57 5.21
CA ALA A 121 9.71 16.50 4.16
C ALA A 121 11.00 15.74 4.54
N LYS A 122 11.29 15.62 5.83
CA LYS A 122 12.50 14.93 6.33
C LYS A 122 12.33 13.39 6.31
N SER A 123 11.11 12.91 6.27
CA SER A 123 10.78 11.49 6.20
C SER A 123 9.93 11.25 4.98
N ARG A 124 10.41 10.46 4.04
CA ARG A 124 9.72 10.13 2.78
C ARG A 124 9.40 8.65 2.75
N PRO A 125 8.29 8.24 3.37
CA PRO A 125 7.88 6.85 3.35
C PRO A 125 7.53 6.41 1.93
N HIS A 126 7.54 5.11 1.72
CA HIS A 126 6.98 4.53 0.52
C HIS A 126 5.48 4.83 0.44
N VAL A 127 5.05 5.34 -0.72
CA VAL A 127 3.64 5.60 -1.01
C VAL A 127 3.19 4.61 -2.07
N GLU A 128 2.52 3.55 -1.65
CA GLU A 128 1.96 2.56 -2.57
C GLU A 128 0.79 3.17 -3.35
N ARG A 129 0.71 2.88 -4.65
CA ARG A 129 -0.32 3.42 -5.56
C ARG A 129 -1.00 2.37 -6.43
N PHE A 130 -0.57 1.12 -6.32
CA PHE A 130 -1.05 0.03 -7.18
C PHE A 130 -1.77 -1.05 -6.36
N TRP A 131 -2.67 -0.61 -5.48
CA TRP A 131 -3.48 -1.46 -4.61
C TRP A 131 -4.36 -2.45 -5.36
N GLN A 132 -4.70 -2.14 -6.61
CA GLN A 132 -5.50 -3.01 -7.48
C GLN A 132 -4.84 -4.37 -7.75
N TYR A 133 -3.55 -4.51 -7.51
CA TYR A 133 -2.80 -5.75 -7.68
C TYR A 133 -2.44 -6.44 -6.36
N GLN A 134 -2.99 -6.01 -5.22
CA GLN A 134 -2.59 -6.50 -3.91
C GLN A 134 -3.81 -7.00 -3.13
N ASP A 135 -3.82 -8.27 -2.75
CA ASP A 135 -4.87 -8.87 -1.91
C ASP A 135 -4.48 -8.84 -0.44
N VAL A 136 -3.20 -9.04 -0.13
CA VAL A 136 -2.63 -9.02 1.22
C VAL A 136 -1.41 -8.12 1.23
N VAL A 137 -1.30 -7.25 2.23
CA VAL A 137 -0.10 -6.49 2.52
C VAL A 137 0.39 -6.77 3.92
N VAL A 138 1.69 -6.92 4.05
CA VAL A 138 2.34 -7.19 5.33
C VAL A 138 3.21 -6.01 5.70
N GLY A 139 2.96 -5.40 6.84
CA GLY A 139 3.87 -4.46 7.48
C GLY A 139 5.06 -5.20 8.06
N TRP A 140 6.03 -5.52 7.21
CA TRP A 140 7.26 -6.13 7.67
C TRP A 140 8.05 -5.13 8.48
N ASN A 141 8.31 -5.35 9.70
CA ASN A 141 9.42 -5.00 10.50
C ASN A 141 9.32 -4.12 11.71
N THR A 142 10.05 -3.03 11.64
CA THR A 142 10.57 -2.17 12.72
C THR A 142 9.53 -1.66 13.71
N THR A 143 8.26 -1.66 13.37
CA THR A 143 7.18 -1.38 14.30
C THR A 143 6.71 -2.62 15.06
N GLY A 144 7.34 -3.77 14.79
CA GLY A 144 7.02 -5.02 15.45
C GLY A 144 5.64 -5.54 15.11
N LEU A 145 4.86 -5.88 16.13
CA LEU A 145 3.59 -6.58 16.00
C LEU A 145 2.46 -5.77 15.34
N VAL A 146 2.56 -4.44 15.31
CA VAL A 146 1.50 -3.57 14.81
C VAL A 146 1.96 -2.81 13.57
N PRO A 147 1.24 -2.94 12.45
CA PRO A 147 1.57 -2.20 11.24
C PRO A 147 1.27 -0.71 11.39
N ASN A 148 1.87 0.11 10.51
CA ASN A 148 1.61 1.54 10.48
C ASN A 148 0.11 1.80 10.20
N PRO A 149 -0.59 2.63 10.99
CA PRO A 149 -2.02 2.85 10.83
C PRO A 149 -2.39 3.46 9.47
N ALA A 150 -1.54 4.30 8.88
CA ALA A 150 -1.80 4.85 7.55
C ALA A 150 -1.75 3.76 6.45
N MET A 151 -0.92 2.73 6.62
CA MET A 151 -0.91 1.58 5.73
C MET A 151 -2.16 0.72 5.91
N VAL A 152 -2.60 0.50 7.15
CA VAL A 152 -3.86 -0.20 7.44
C VAL A 152 -5.03 0.51 6.77
N ASP A 153 -5.14 1.84 6.94
CA ASP A 153 -6.20 2.65 6.34
C ASP A 153 -6.23 2.53 4.82
N ALA A 154 -5.06 2.65 4.17
CA ALA A 154 -4.97 2.57 2.71
C ALA A 154 -5.30 1.17 2.19
N ALA A 155 -4.77 0.12 2.83
CA ALA A 155 -5.09 -1.26 2.50
C ALA A 155 -6.60 -1.52 2.61
N HIS A 156 -7.20 -1.14 3.72
CA HIS A 156 -8.62 -1.33 3.98
C HIS A 156 -9.51 -0.58 3.00
N ARG A 157 -9.19 0.68 2.66
CA ARG A 157 -9.94 1.41 1.62
C ARG A 157 -9.91 0.72 0.27
N ASN A 158 -8.83 0.00 -0.03
CA ASN A 158 -8.67 -0.76 -1.27
C ASN A 158 -9.08 -2.24 -1.14
N GLY A 159 -9.67 -2.63 -0.02
CA GLY A 159 -10.17 -3.99 0.23
C GLY A 159 -9.07 -5.04 0.41
N ALA A 160 -7.82 -4.61 0.64
CA ALA A 160 -6.71 -5.50 0.93
C ALA A 160 -6.67 -5.85 2.43
N ILE A 161 -6.24 -7.08 2.73
CA ILE A 161 -5.91 -7.53 4.07
C ILE A 161 -4.60 -6.88 4.49
N CYS A 162 -4.52 -6.33 5.71
CA CYS A 162 -3.30 -5.75 6.26
C CYS A 162 -2.84 -6.53 7.48
N LEU A 163 -1.65 -7.12 7.41
CA LEU A 163 -1.08 -7.96 8.46
C LEU A 163 0.05 -7.24 9.20
N GLY A 164 0.07 -7.40 10.52
CA GLY A 164 1.25 -7.19 11.33
C GLY A 164 2.27 -8.30 11.13
N CYS A 165 3.43 -8.21 11.76
CA CYS A 165 4.48 -9.20 11.62
C CYS A 165 4.91 -9.76 12.98
N VAL A 166 4.83 -11.09 13.13
CA VAL A 166 5.49 -11.82 14.20
C VAL A 166 6.81 -12.34 13.62
N PHE A 167 7.87 -11.54 13.78
CA PHE A 167 9.18 -11.84 13.20
C PHE A 167 10.19 -12.24 14.27
N GLN A 168 10.81 -13.42 14.12
CA GLN A 168 11.85 -13.93 15.00
C GLN A 168 11.54 -13.68 16.50
N PRO A 169 10.33 -14.03 16.99
CA PRO A 169 9.96 -13.71 18.36
C PRO A 169 10.77 -14.48 19.37
N ASP A 170 10.75 -14.01 20.60
CA ASP A 170 11.27 -14.74 21.74
C ASP A 170 10.58 -16.11 21.86
N VAL A 171 11.35 -17.15 22.12
CA VAL A 171 10.81 -18.52 22.25
C VAL A 171 9.74 -18.64 23.32
N ARG A 172 9.76 -17.77 24.35
CA ARG A 172 8.73 -17.69 25.39
C ARG A 172 7.33 -17.34 24.85
N MET A 173 7.26 -16.79 23.64
CA MET A 173 5.99 -16.45 22.99
C MET A 173 5.19 -17.71 22.57
N PHE A 174 5.88 -18.81 22.30
CA PHE A 174 5.24 -20.03 21.82
C PHE A 174 5.48 -21.27 22.66
N ASN A 175 6.49 -21.29 23.53
CA ASN A 175 6.78 -22.46 24.36
C ASN A 175 5.94 -22.53 25.65
N GLY A 176 5.25 -21.45 26.02
CA GLY A 176 4.36 -21.42 27.17
C GLY A 176 5.02 -21.41 28.55
N THR A 177 6.34 -21.18 28.63
CA THR A 177 7.09 -21.32 29.91
C THR A 177 6.87 -20.15 30.87
N ASP A 178 6.65 -18.94 30.38
CA ASP A 178 6.50 -17.73 31.21
C ASP A 178 5.05 -17.22 31.20
N LEU A 179 4.38 -17.31 30.06
CA LEU A 179 2.97 -17.03 29.88
C LEU A 179 2.32 -18.17 29.09
N PRO A 180 1.20 -18.75 29.54
CA PRO A 180 0.53 -19.80 28.77
C PRO A 180 0.28 -19.37 27.32
N ARG A 181 0.59 -20.22 26.36
CA ARG A 181 0.49 -19.91 24.93
C ARG A 181 -0.92 -19.40 24.50
N PRO A 182 -2.04 -19.93 25.03
CA PRO A 182 -3.36 -19.34 24.74
C PRO A 182 -3.50 -17.90 25.23
N GLU A 183 -2.83 -17.50 26.29
CA GLU A 183 -2.86 -16.10 26.75
C GLU A 183 -2.02 -15.19 25.86
N VAL A 184 -0.89 -15.70 25.33
CA VAL A 184 -0.12 -15.00 24.28
C VAL A 184 -1.01 -14.78 23.04
N ALA A 185 -1.72 -15.81 22.59
CA ALA A 185 -2.64 -15.75 21.47
C ALA A 185 -3.74 -14.70 21.67
N LYS A 186 -4.37 -14.68 22.85
CA LYS A 186 -5.38 -13.67 23.20
C LYS A 186 -4.82 -12.25 23.18
N LYS A 187 -3.59 -12.03 23.65
CA LYS A 187 -2.94 -10.72 23.58
C LYS A 187 -2.68 -10.27 22.15
N LEU A 188 -2.19 -11.17 21.30
CA LEU A 188 -1.98 -10.88 19.87
C LEU A 188 -3.30 -10.51 19.17
N VAL A 189 -4.37 -11.26 19.43
CA VAL A 189 -5.71 -10.98 18.90
C VAL A 189 -6.24 -9.64 19.43
N LYS A 190 -6.06 -9.34 20.73
CA LYS A 190 -6.43 -8.05 21.32
C LYS A 190 -5.71 -6.88 20.64
N LEU A 191 -4.44 -7.03 20.27
CA LEU A 191 -3.72 -6.00 19.53
C LEU A 191 -4.35 -5.75 18.16
N CYS A 192 -4.67 -6.82 17.39
CA CYS A 192 -5.37 -6.69 16.11
C CYS A 192 -6.70 -5.95 16.26
N GLN A 193 -7.49 -6.35 17.24
CA GLN A 193 -8.81 -5.76 17.50
C GLN A 193 -8.73 -4.28 17.88
N TYR A 194 -7.77 -3.92 18.72
CA TYR A 194 -7.60 -2.54 19.17
C TYR A 194 -7.03 -1.64 18.06
N PHE A 195 -5.97 -2.08 17.40
CA PHE A 195 -5.28 -1.27 16.38
C PHE A 195 -5.92 -1.34 14.99
N GLY A 196 -6.88 -2.24 14.79
CA GLY A 196 -7.73 -2.28 13.61
C GLY A 196 -7.08 -2.91 12.37
N PHE A 197 -6.17 -3.87 12.52
CA PHE A 197 -5.58 -4.63 11.42
C PHE A 197 -6.04 -6.09 11.43
N ASP A 198 -5.77 -6.85 10.37
CA ASP A 198 -6.50 -8.10 10.09
C ASP A 198 -5.83 -9.38 10.61
N GLY A 199 -4.65 -9.31 11.19
CA GLY A 199 -3.95 -10.51 11.68
C GLY A 199 -2.45 -10.44 11.49
N TYR A 200 -1.79 -11.60 11.31
CA TYR A 200 -0.33 -11.65 11.34
C TYR A 200 0.28 -12.45 10.20
N PHE A 201 1.40 -11.94 9.72
CA PHE A 201 2.42 -12.70 9.02
C PHE A 201 3.35 -13.30 10.07
N VAL A 202 3.37 -14.62 10.18
CA VAL A 202 4.17 -15.35 11.18
C VAL A 202 5.42 -15.86 10.51
N ASN A 203 6.55 -15.22 10.83
CA ASN A 203 7.84 -15.55 10.24
C ASN A 203 8.81 -16.05 11.31
N PHE A 204 9.24 -17.29 11.15
CA PHE A 204 10.26 -17.92 11.97
C PHE A 204 11.33 -18.52 11.07
N GLU A 205 12.55 -18.15 11.31
CA GLU A 205 13.71 -18.69 10.60
C GLU A 205 14.71 -19.31 11.59
N SER A 206 15.27 -20.44 11.29
CA SER A 206 16.30 -21.09 12.11
C SER A 206 15.83 -21.74 13.42
N TYR A 207 14.69 -22.44 13.39
CA TYR A 207 14.15 -23.17 14.55
C TYR A 207 14.32 -24.67 14.44
N THR A 208 14.19 -25.34 15.58
CA THR A 208 14.12 -26.80 15.67
C THR A 208 12.75 -27.30 15.20
N ALA A 209 12.62 -28.60 14.95
CA ALA A 209 11.33 -29.23 14.65
C ALA A 209 10.33 -29.08 15.82
N GLU A 210 10.84 -28.99 17.06
CA GLU A 210 10.00 -28.78 18.24
C GLU A 210 9.47 -27.34 18.27
N ASP A 211 10.31 -26.34 17.97
CA ASP A 211 9.86 -24.96 17.83
C ASP A 211 8.81 -24.82 16.74
N ALA A 212 8.99 -25.46 15.58
CA ALA A 212 8.01 -25.44 14.49
C ALA A 212 6.64 -26.00 14.92
N ARG A 213 6.62 -27.06 15.74
CA ARG A 213 5.37 -27.59 16.32
C ARG A 213 4.71 -26.60 17.26
N ALA A 214 5.50 -26.02 18.17
CA ALA A 214 5.00 -25.03 19.15
C ALA A 214 4.45 -23.77 18.47
N ILE A 215 5.06 -23.34 17.37
CA ILE A 215 4.59 -22.23 16.53
C ILE A 215 3.24 -22.53 15.89
N GLN A 216 3.07 -23.74 15.37
CA GLN A 216 1.79 -24.15 14.81
C GLN A 216 0.68 -24.23 15.86
N ASP A 217 1.03 -24.66 17.07
CA ASP A 217 0.09 -24.63 18.18
C ASP A 217 -0.28 -23.19 18.56
N LEU A 218 0.68 -22.24 18.52
CA LEU A 218 0.38 -20.82 18.70
C LEU A 218 -0.56 -20.27 17.61
N ILE A 219 -0.36 -20.67 16.35
CA ILE A 219 -1.24 -20.31 15.24
C ILE A 219 -2.66 -20.83 15.49
N ALA A 220 -2.81 -22.08 15.90
CA ALA A 220 -4.10 -22.66 16.24
C ALA A 220 -4.78 -21.95 17.42
N ASP A 221 -4.02 -21.59 18.45
CA ASP A 221 -4.50 -20.81 19.59
C ASP A 221 -4.93 -19.41 19.17
N MET A 222 -4.20 -18.73 18.27
CA MET A 222 -4.59 -17.42 17.74
C MET A 222 -5.90 -17.49 16.94
N LYS A 223 -6.06 -18.49 16.06
CA LYS A 223 -7.32 -18.69 15.32
C LYS A 223 -8.50 -18.92 16.28
N THR A 224 -8.29 -19.74 17.31
CA THR A 224 -9.30 -20.00 18.34
C THR A 224 -9.64 -18.72 19.13
N ALA A 225 -8.64 -17.95 19.54
CA ALA A 225 -8.84 -16.70 20.25
C ALA A 225 -9.57 -15.65 19.39
N ALA A 226 -9.24 -15.55 18.10
CA ALA A 226 -9.90 -14.66 17.16
C ALA A 226 -11.38 -15.02 16.98
N GLN A 227 -11.68 -16.32 16.81
CA GLN A 227 -13.07 -16.79 16.75
C GLN A 227 -13.86 -16.45 18.01
N GLN A 228 -13.27 -16.66 19.19
CA GLN A 228 -13.90 -16.31 20.48
C GLN A 228 -14.09 -14.79 20.63
N ALA A 229 -13.24 -13.97 20.04
CA ALA A 229 -13.34 -12.51 20.00
C ALA A 229 -14.31 -12.00 18.91
N GLY A 230 -14.89 -12.89 18.08
CA GLY A 230 -15.79 -12.53 16.98
C GLY A 230 -15.08 -11.91 15.77
N LEU A 231 -13.76 -12.09 15.64
CA LEU A 231 -12.96 -11.62 14.50
C LEU A 231 -12.98 -12.66 13.38
N ASN A 232 -14.06 -12.69 12.59
CA ASN A 232 -14.26 -13.69 11.53
C ASN A 232 -13.28 -13.55 10.38
N ASP A 233 -12.75 -12.36 10.15
CA ASP A 233 -11.82 -12.04 9.07
C ASP A 233 -10.35 -12.07 9.51
N PHE A 234 -10.06 -12.60 10.70
CA PHE A 234 -8.70 -12.70 11.22
C PHE A 234 -7.87 -13.64 10.37
N HIS A 235 -6.82 -13.13 9.74
CA HIS A 235 -6.00 -13.84 8.77
C HIS A 235 -4.58 -14.09 9.30
N ILE A 236 -4.12 -15.31 9.19
CA ILE A 236 -2.73 -15.68 9.47
C ILE A 236 -2.09 -16.19 8.19
N GLN A 237 -0.98 -15.57 7.82
CA GLN A 237 -0.11 -16.10 6.77
C GLN A 237 1.17 -16.64 7.43
N TYR A 238 1.50 -17.88 7.16
CA TYR A 238 2.71 -18.50 7.67
C TYR A 238 3.83 -18.43 6.64
N TYR A 239 5.03 -18.08 7.08
CA TYR A 239 6.23 -18.12 6.25
C TYR A 239 6.96 -19.44 6.47
N ASP A 240 7.03 -20.25 5.42
CA ASP A 240 7.79 -21.48 5.42
C ASP A 240 9.27 -21.21 5.13
N GLY A 241 10.00 -20.82 6.16
CA GLY A 241 11.46 -20.72 6.14
C GLY A 241 12.13 -22.09 6.24
N TYR A 242 11.38 -23.10 6.61
CA TYR A 242 11.75 -24.50 6.62
C TYR A 242 11.14 -25.20 5.42
N THR A 243 11.92 -25.73 4.62
CA THR A 243 11.76 -26.27 3.29
C THR A 243 10.81 -27.46 3.13
N ASP A 244 10.02 -27.84 4.11
CA ASP A 244 9.10 -28.96 4.04
C ASP A 244 7.68 -28.55 4.40
N VAL A 245 6.85 -28.34 3.37
CA VAL A 245 5.40 -28.05 3.52
C VAL A 245 4.72 -29.10 4.36
N LYS A 246 5.12 -30.37 4.29
CA LYS A 246 4.57 -31.45 5.11
C LYS A 246 4.89 -31.27 6.59
N SER A 247 5.98 -30.61 6.93
CA SER A 247 6.32 -30.32 8.33
C SER A 247 5.51 -29.16 8.90
N VAL A 248 4.82 -28.42 8.04
CA VAL A 248 4.08 -27.21 8.43
C VAL A 248 2.58 -27.43 8.39
N TRP A 249 2.07 -28.23 7.40
CA TRP A 249 0.61 -28.41 7.29
C TRP A 249 0.19 -29.75 6.63
N PRO A 250 -0.66 -30.53 7.30
CA PRO A 250 -1.24 -30.40 8.63
C PRO A 250 -0.21 -30.35 9.74
N GLY A 251 1.06 -30.51 9.39
CA GLY A 251 2.21 -30.37 10.21
C GLY A 251 2.63 -31.62 10.99
N PRO A 252 3.79 -31.57 11.62
CA PRO A 252 4.21 -32.59 12.56
C PRO A 252 3.20 -32.70 13.71
N PRO A 253 3.27 -33.77 14.51
CA PRO A 253 2.46 -33.91 15.73
C PRO A 253 2.52 -32.67 16.62
N HIS A 254 1.49 -32.48 17.44
CA HIS A 254 1.51 -31.45 18.49
C HIS A 254 2.77 -31.60 19.38
N VAL A 255 3.11 -30.55 20.13
CA VAL A 255 4.25 -30.56 21.05
C VAL A 255 4.18 -31.70 22.06
N ASP A 256 2.97 -32.10 22.46
CA ASP A 256 2.71 -33.22 23.35
C ASP A 256 2.80 -34.60 22.66
N GLY A 257 3.08 -34.64 21.37
CA GLY A 257 3.18 -35.85 20.58
C GLY A 257 1.87 -36.39 20.03
N SER A 258 0.71 -35.76 20.30
CA SER A 258 -0.57 -36.14 19.70
C SER A 258 -0.62 -35.79 18.21
N GLU A 259 -1.34 -36.59 17.44
CA GLU A 259 -1.46 -36.36 15.99
C GLU A 259 -2.33 -35.17 15.64
N ARG A 260 -1.92 -34.37 14.66
CA ARG A 260 -2.72 -33.26 14.14
C ARG A 260 -3.87 -33.78 13.29
N LYS A 261 -5.03 -33.15 13.46
CA LYS A 261 -6.23 -33.44 12.70
C LYS A 261 -6.44 -32.41 11.60
N ALA A 262 -6.93 -32.85 10.44
CA ALA A 262 -7.25 -31.93 9.34
C ALA A 262 -8.28 -30.84 9.70
N SER A 263 -9.10 -31.05 10.74
CA SER A 263 -10.09 -30.11 11.23
C SER A 263 -9.53 -29.08 12.23
N GLU A 264 -8.26 -29.15 12.61
CA GLU A 264 -7.67 -28.21 13.55
C GLU A 264 -7.47 -26.83 12.91
N PRO A 265 -7.63 -25.75 13.70
CA PRO A 265 -7.35 -24.40 13.23
C PRO A 265 -5.92 -24.27 12.70
N ARG A 266 -5.75 -23.51 11.63
CA ARG A 266 -4.47 -23.36 10.91
C ARG A 266 -4.25 -21.96 10.38
N ALA A 267 -3.07 -21.67 9.82
CA ALA A 267 -2.85 -20.49 8.99
C ALA A 267 -3.77 -20.51 7.76
N ASP A 268 -4.24 -19.35 7.35
CA ASP A 268 -5.14 -19.19 6.20
C ASP A 268 -4.40 -19.27 4.88
N SER A 269 -3.12 -18.88 4.89
CA SER A 269 -2.26 -18.95 3.72
C SER A 269 -0.81 -19.19 4.13
N MET A 270 0.01 -19.59 3.16
CA MET A 270 1.42 -19.87 3.36
C MET A 270 2.27 -19.17 2.30
N MET A 271 3.33 -18.51 2.72
CA MET A 271 4.38 -18.02 1.84
C MET A 271 5.53 -19.02 1.78
N ILE A 272 5.89 -19.46 0.59
CA ILE A 272 6.99 -20.39 0.34
C ILE A 272 8.30 -19.62 0.17
N ASP A 273 9.23 -19.82 1.09
CA ASP A 273 10.54 -19.15 1.10
C ASP A 273 11.38 -19.39 -0.17
N GLN A 274 11.42 -20.60 -0.63
CA GLN A 274 12.31 -20.97 -1.73
C GLN A 274 11.89 -20.43 -3.10
N GLY A 275 10.73 -19.78 -3.16
CA GLY A 275 10.34 -18.94 -4.28
C GLY A 275 11.21 -17.68 -4.44
N TRP A 276 12.01 -17.31 -3.46
CA TRP A 276 12.91 -16.15 -3.51
C TRP A 276 13.93 -16.21 -4.62
N SER A 277 14.35 -17.39 -5.03
CA SER A 277 15.25 -17.56 -6.15
C SER A 277 14.51 -18.16 -7.35
N ASN A 278 14.74 -17.63 -8.52
CA ASN A 278 14.33 -18.25 -9.79
C ASN A 278 14.72 -19.72 -9.87
N TYR A 279 15.73 -20.10 -9.14
CA TYR A 279 16.31 -21.42 -9.13
C TYR A 279 15.42 -22.46 -8.43
N GLY A 280 14.82 -22.11 -7.30
CA GLY A 280 13.87 -22.96 -6.60
C GLY A 280 12.64 -23.26 -7.43
N LEU A 281 12.06 -22.24 -8.03
CA LEU A 281 10.87 -22.35 -8.88
C LEU A 281 11.07 -23.15 -10.16
N THR A 282 12.30 -23.31 -10.63
CA THR A 282 12.60 -24.03 -11.87
C THR A 282 12.97 -25.48 -11.68
N ARG A 283 13.32 -25.89 -10.46
CA ARG A 283 13.77 -27.25 -10.15
C ARG A 283 12.80 -28.09 -9.31
N GLY A 284 11.62 -27.61 -9.11
CA GLY A 284 10.79 -28.12 -8.04
C GLY A 284 11.17 -27.35 -6.77
N CYS A 285 10.20 -26.64 -6.26
CA CYS A 285 10.35 -25.79 -5.11
C CYS A 285 10.66 -26.62 -3.88
N CYS A 286 11.36 -25.97 -2.98
CA CYS A 286 11.14 -26.20 -1.58
C CYS A 286 11.43 -27.64 -1.16
N SER A 287 12.70 -27.97 -0.94
CA SER A 287 13.16 -29.29 -0.51
C SER A 287 12.87 -30.44 -1.50
N GLY A 288 12.79 -30.11 -2.79
CA GLY A 288 12.58 -31.11 -3.84
C GLY A 288 11.11 -31.46 -4.11
N HIS A 289 10.16 -30.75 -3.50
CA HIS A 289 8.74 -30.89 -3.86
C HIS A 289 8.45 -30.17 -5.15
N ALA A 290 7.82 -30.84 -6.10
CA ALA A 290 7.31 -30.21 -7.30
C ALA A 290 6.13 -29.28 -6.93
N LEU A 291 5.91 -28.19 -7.69
CA LEU A 291 4.76 -27.30 -7.53
C LEU A 291 3.43 -28.05 -7.49
N THR A 292 3.33 -29.16 -8.24
CA THR A 292 2.16 -30.07 -8.26
C THR A 292 1.99 -30.84 -6.95
N GLU A 293 3.04 -31.02 -6.16
CA GLU A 293 2.94 -31.72 -4.87
C GLU A 293 2.41 -30.82 -3.76
N LEU A 294 2.67 -29.51 -3.85
CA LEU A 294 2.15 -28.52 -2.91
C LEU A 294 0.62 -28.37 -3.03
N ALA A 295 0.10 -28.58 -4.22
CA ALA A 295 -1.33 -28.55 -4.51
C ALA A 295 -2.04 -29.89 -4.29
N ASP A 296 -1.29 -30.99 -4.04
CA ASP A 296 -1.87 -32.31 -3.81
C ASP A 296 -2.30 -32.48 -2.34
N PRO A 297 -3.62 -32.54 -2.05
CA PRO A 297 -4.12 -32.71 -0.69
C PRO A 297 -3.61 -33.98 0.00
N ALA A 298 -3.34 -35.05 -0.75
CA ALA A 298 -2.81 -36.30 -0.20
C ALA A 298 -1.36 -36.12 0.29
N LYS A 299 -0.63 -35.18 -0.29
CA LYS A 299 0.77 -34.92 0.05
C LYS A 299 0.93 -33.82 1.10
N THR A 300 0.05 -32.85 1.10
CA THR A 300 0.01 -31.76 2.10
C THR A 300 -0.86 -32.08 3.31
N GLY A 301 -1.53 -33.25 3.32
CA GLY A 301 -2.46 -33.65 4.38
C GLY A 301 -3.85 -33.04 4.27
N GLY A 302 -4.13 -32.38 3.18
CA GLY A 302 -5.40 -31.72 2.90
C GLY A 302 -5.54 -30.38 3.59
N GLY A 303 -6.17 -29.45 2.91
CA GLY A 303 -6.63 -28.25 3.54
C GLY A 303 -6.06 -26.93 3.02
N TYR A 304 -5.02 -26.92 2.21
CA TYR A 304 -4.68 -25.76 1.40
C TYR A 304 -5.25 -25.94 -0.01
N GLU A 305 -5.93 -24.90 -0.46
CA GLU A 305 -6.18 -24.73 -1.87
C GLU A 305 -4.93 -24.12 -2.52
N GLN A 306 -4.84 -24.23 -3.84
CA GLN A 306 -3.68 -23.75 -4.58
C GLN A 306 -3.45 -22.25 -4.39
N ASN A 307 -4.53 -21.48 -4.23
CA ASN A 307 -4.47 -20.03 -4.04
C ASN A 307 -4.18 -19.61 -2.59
N ASP A 308 -4.09 -20.54 -1.65
CA ASP A 308 -3.61 -20.28 -0.28
C ASP A 308 -2.08 -20.29 -0.21
N ILE A 309 -1.40 -20.74 -1.29
CA ILE A 309 0.05 -20.86 -1.38
C ILE A 309 0.59 -19.67 -2.20
N TYR A 310 1.44 -18.89 -1.59
CA TYR A 310 2.09 -17.73 -2.20
C TYR A 310 3.56 -18.01 -2.42
N TYR A 311 4.02 -17.80 -3.65
CA TYR A 311 5.44 -17.94 -3.98
C TYR A 311 6.17 -16.63 -3.75
N GLY A 312 7.12 -16.65 -2.83
CA GLY A 312 7.94 -15.49 -2.48
C GLY A 312 8.85 -15.07 -3.60
N LEU A 313 8.78 -13.81 -3.99
CA LEU A 313 9.69 -13.17 -4.94
C LEU A 313 10.40 -12.00 -4.30
N GLN A 314 11.70 -12.12 -4.18
CA GLN A 314 12.52 -10.99 -3.73
C GLN A 314 12.87 -10.10 -4.90
N LEU A 315 12.54 -8.82 -4.78
CA LEU A 315 12.90 -7.82 -5.79
C LEU A 315 14.34 -7.30 -5.65
N TYR A 316 15.01 -7.67 -4.60
CA TYR A 316 16.42 -7.40 -4.45
C TYR A 316 17.23 -8.60 -4.96
N PRO A 317 18.23 -8.35 -5.79
CA PRO A 317 18.85 -7.10 -6.14
C PRO A 317 18.18 -6.30 -7.29
N GLY A 318 17.03 -6.70 -7.85
CA GLY A 318 16.32 -5.89 -8.85
C GLY A 318 15.06 -6.55 -9.43
N PRO A 319 14.15 -5.80 -10.00
CA PRO A 319 12.82 -6.27 -10.42
C PRO A 319 12.80 -7.10 -11.71
N GLY A 320 13.92 -7.33 -12.34
CA GLY A 320 14.02 -8.16 -13.55
C GLY A 320 13.54 -9.61 -13.36
N TYR A 321 13.52 -10.08 -12.14
CA TYR A 321 13.09 -11.43 -11.78
C TYR A 321 11.62 -11.71 -12.04
N MET A 322 10.75 -10.76 -11.83
CA MET A 322 9.31 -10.96 -12.01
C MET A 322 8.94 -11.30 -13.46
N GLY A 323 9.65 -10.74 -14.42
CA GLY A 323 9.37 -10.99 -15.82
C GLY A 323 9.56 -12.44 -16.26
N LEU A 324 10.37 -13.20 -15.52
CA LEU A 324 10.75 -14.57 -15.90
C LEU A 324 10.01 -15.66 -15.13
N VAL A 325 9.64 -15.38 -13.89
CA VAL A 325 9.19 -16.37 -12.94
C VAL A 325 7.67 -16.40 -12.80
N ALA A 326 7.04 -15.23 -12.72
CA ALA A 326 5.61 -15.12 -12.50
C ALA A 326 4.75 -15.92 -13.50
N PRO A 327 4.99 -15.91 -14.81
CA PRO A 327 4.19 -16.71 -15.74
C PRO A 327 4.27 -18.21 -15.50
N ARG A 328 5.44 -18.69 -15.06
CA ARG A 328 5.66 -20.13 -14.85
C ARG A 328 5.07 -20.63 -13.55
N VAL A 329 5.08 -19.79 -12.54
CA VAL A 329 4.54 -20.12 -11.21
C VAL A 329 3.04 -20.00 -11.21
N ILE A 330 2.54 -18.90 -11.75
CA ILE A 330 1.14 -18.56 -11.63
C ILE A 330 0.30 -19.34 -12.64
N THR A 331 0.75 -19.41 -13.89
CA THR A 331 0.03 -20.11 -14.95
C THR A 331 0.99 -20.82 -15.89
N PRO A 332 1.57 -21.97 -15.50
CA PRO A 332 2.52 -22.68 -16.34
C PRO A 332 1.86 -23.06 -17.67
N ASN A 333 2.48 -22.62 -18.77
CA ASN A 333 2.01 -22.86 -20.13
C ASN A 333 0.58 -22.36 -20.41
N GLY A 334 0.11 -21.30 -19.69
CA GLY A 334 -1.26 -20.81 -19.81
C GLY A 334 -2.32 -21.71 -19.20
N GLY A 335 -1.90 -22.71 -18.42
CA GLY A 335 -2.75 -23.64 -17.71
C GLY A 335 -3.43 -23.08 -16.46
N PRO A 336 -3.97 -23.94 -15.60
CA PRO A 336 -4.54 -23.54 -14.31
C PRO A 336 -3.53 -22.80 -13.44
N SER A 337 -4.03 -21.92 -12.56
CA SER A 337 -3.22 -21.28 -11.53
C SER A 337 -2.54 -22.30 -10.64
N GLN A 338 -1.29 -22.06 -10.27
CA GLN A 338 -0.53 -22.90 -9.35
C GLN A 338 -0.21 -22.21 -8.03
N GLY A 339 -0.87 -21.12 -7.73
CA GLY A 339 -0.72 -20.37 -6.51
C GLY A 339 -0.69 -18.87 -6.72
N GLY A 340 -0.49 -18.16 -5.63
CA GLY A 340 -0.35 -16.71 -5.58
C GLY A 340 1.09 -16.24 -5.68
N LEU A 341 1.25 -14.93 -5.76
CA LEU A 341 2.53 -14.26 -5.80
C LEU A 341 2.71 -13.43 -4.53
N GLN A 342 3.86 -13.55 -3.86
CA GLN A 342 4.21 -12.67 -2.76
C GLN A 342 5.51 -11.93 -3.03
N ILE A 343 5.40 -10.61 -3.12
CA ILE A 343 6.51 -9.74 -3.49
C ILE A 343 7.11 -9.16 -2.23
N TYR A 344 8.41 -9.34 -2.03
CA TYR A 344 9.14 -8.79 -0.90
C TYR A 344 9.91 -7.54 -1.28
N SER A 345 9.77 -6.47 -0.48
CA SER A 345 10.56 -5.24 -0.58
C SER A 345 10.46 -4.55 -1.95
N VAL A 346 9.25 -4.35 -2.46
CA VAL A 346 9.03 -3.56 -3.69
C VAL A 346 9.73 -2.21 -3.61
N GLU A 347 9.54 -1.52 -2.49
CA GLU A 347 10.08 -0.19 -2.24
C GLU A 347 11.61 -0.19 -2.17
N ASP A 348 12.22 -1.20 -1.57
CA ASP A 348 13.69 -1.29 -1.48
C ASP A 348 14.32 -1.60 -2.84
N GLY A 349 13.70 -2.50 -3.60
CA GLY A 349 14.12 -2.79 -4.98
C GLY A 349 14.08 -1.54 -5.85
N LEU A 350 12.97 -0.81 -5.83
CA LEU A 350 12.79 0.42 -6.59
C LEU A 350 13.73 1.54 -6.13
N ARG A 351 13.96 1.67 -4.83
CA ARG A 351 14.93 2.63 -4.26
C ARG A 351 16.35 2.36 -4.74
N LYS A 352 16.78 1.10 -4.73
CA LYS A 352 18.11 0.69 -5.20
C LYS A 352 18.29 0.93 -6.68
N MET A 353 17.25 0.64 -7.48
CA MET A 353 17.25 0.96 -8.92
C MET A 353 17.45 2.45 -9.18
N ARG A 354 16.66 3.29 -8.52
CA ARG A 354 16.79 4.74 -8.65
C ARG A 354 18.18 5.21 -8.26
N ARG A 355 18.71 4.74 -7.13
CA ARG A 355 20.06 5.09 -6.66
C ARG A 355 21.13 4.73 -7.68
N ALA A 356 21.10 3.51 -8.17
CA ALA A 356 22.03 3.05 -9.18
C ALA A 356 21.94 3.90 -10.46
N ARG A 357 20.74 4.28 -10.91
CA ARG A 357 20.57 5.14 -12.07
C ARG A 357 21.14 6.55 -11.85
N VAL A 358 20.92 7.12 -10.67
CA VAL A 358 21.51 8.41 -10.27
C VAL A 358 23.03 8.35 -10.29
N ASP A 359 23.62 7.28 -9.75
CA ASP A 359 25.07 7.09 -9.71
C ASP A 359 25.65 6.95 -11.12
N GLN A 360 24.98 6.20 -12.02
CA GLN A 360 25.34 6.10 -13.44
C GLN A 360 25.35 7.47 -14.13
N LEU A 361 24.27 8.23 -13.98
CA LEU A 361 24.14 9.54 -14.62
C LEU A 361 25.19 10.52 -14.11
N LYS A 362 25.53 10.49 -12.84
CA LYS A 362 26.60 11.30 -12.23
C LYS A 362 28.00 10.90 -12.71
N ALA A 363 28.21 9.64 -13.05
CA ALA A 363 29.50 9.12 -13.52
C ALA A 363 29.78 9.43 -15.00
N LEU A 364 28.81 9.90 -15.78
CA LEU A 364 29.01 10.25 -17.18
C LEU A 364 30.01 11.40 -17.34
N LYS A 365 31.07 11.16 -18.13
CA LYS A 365 32.07 12.20 -18.42
C LYS A 365 31.55 13.29 -19.34
N ALA A 366 30.60 12.98 -20.22
CA ALA A 366 29.98 13.90 -21.16
C ALA A 366 28.46 13.69 -21.21
N PRO A 367 27.72 14.09 -20.17
CA PRO A 367 26.27 13.89 -20.12
C PRO A 367 25.57 14.73 -21.19
N THR A 368 24.62 14.13 -21.88
CA THR A 368 23.72 14.81 -22.82
C THR A 368 22.71 15.72 -22.10
N ALA A 369 21.97 16.51 -22.84
CA ALA A 369 20.87 17.29 -22.27
C ALA A 369 19.79 16.36 -21.68
N ALA A 370 19.53 15.22 -22.33
CA ALA A 370 18.60 14.23 -21.84
C ALA A 370 19.06 13.59 -20.51
N ASP A 371 20.37 13.26 -20.38
CA ASP A 371 20.93 12.70 -19.15
C ASP A 371 20.81 13.70 -17.97
N ARG A 372 21.06 14.98 -18.21
CA ARG A 372 20.90 16.03 -17.21
C ARG A 372 19.44 16.20 -16.79
N THR A 373 18.52 16.16 -17.74
CA THR A 373 17.07 16.23 -17.47
C THR A 373 16.63 15.03 -16.66
N GLU A 374 17.08 13.83 -17.02
CA GLU A 374 16.77 12.62 -16.27
C GLU A 374 17.35 12.68 -14.85
N LEU A 375 18.62 13.06 -14.69
CA LEU A 375 19.24 13.21 -13.37
C LEU A 375 18.46 14.19 -12.50
N LEU A 376 18.08 15.33 -13.06
CA LEU A 376 17.27 16.32 -12.34
C LEU A 376 15.93 15.72 -11.92
N SER A 377 15.27 14.98 -12.78
CA SER A 377 13.98 14.32 -12.46
C SER A 377 14.09 13.31 -11.32
N LEU A 378 15.25 12.67 -11.15
CA LEU A 378 15.51 11.67 -10.11
C LEU A 378 16.05 12.27 -8.79
N THR A 379 16.50 13.52 -8.79
CA THR A 379 17.17 14.15 -7.63
C THR A 379 16.48 15.41 -7.11
N ASP A 380 15.79 16.18 -7.96
CA ASP A 380 15.04 17.35 -7.53
C ASP A 380 13.85 16.96 -6.66
N PRO A 381 13.69 17.51 -5.44
CA PRO A 381 12.60 17.19 -4.53
C PRO A 381 11.19 17.40 -5.10
N ASN A 382 11.04 18.30 -6.08
CA ASN A 382 9.74 18.58 -6.70
C ASN A 382 9.40 17.59 -7.83
N LEU A 383 10.43 17.05 -8.50
CA LEU A 383 10.26 16.14 -9.64
C LEU A 383 10.33 14.67 -9.25
N VAL A 384 11.00 14.34 -8.14
CA VAL A 384 11.25 12.96 -7.72
C VAL A 384 9.96 12.15 -7.50
N ARG A 385 8.87 12.79 -7.05
CA ARG A 385 7.57 12.12 -6.87
C ARG A 385 7.05 11.54 -8.18
N LYS A 386 7.13 12.33 -9.25
CA LYS A 386 6.70 11.92 -10.59
C LYS A 386 7.56 10.78 -11.13
N SER A 387 8.88 10.90 -11.02
CA SER A 387 9.81 9.85 -11.46
C SER A 387 9.64 8.55 -10.67
N TRP A 388 9.41 8.67 -9.37
CA TRP A 388 9.12 7.54 -8.50
C TRP A 388 7.82 6.84 -8.91
N TYR A 389 6.78 7.61 -9.19
CA TYR A 389 5.52 7.07 -9.69
C TYR A 389 5.72 6.31 -11.00
N ARG A 390 6.47 6.85 -11.95
CA ARG A 390 6.75 6.19 -13.24
C ARG A 390 7.53 4.90 -13.08
N LEU A 391 8.45 4.85 -12.14
CA LEU A 391 9.18 3.63 -11.82
C LEU A 391 8.24 2.56 -11.26
N HIS A 392 7.36 2.93 -10.34
CA HIS A 392 6.30 2.06 -9.83
C HIS A 392 5.37 1.59 -10.96
N GLN A 393 4.92 2.49 -11.79
CA GLN A 393 4.05 2.17 -12.93
C GLN A 393 4.68 1.13 -13.84
N SER A 394 5.97 1.27 -14.16
CA SER A 394 6.64 0.30 -15.01
C SER A 394 6.79 -1.07 -14.35
N PHE A 395 6.94 -1.11 -13.03
CA PHE A 395 6.95 -2.36 -12.27
C PHE A 395 5.57 -3.05 -12.29
N TRP A 396 4.50 -2.33 -12.00
CA TRP A 396 3.16 -2.91 -11.90
C TRP A 396 2.50 -3.13 -13.27
N SER A 397 2.65 -2.17 -14.18
CA SER A 397 1.94 -2.17 -15.47
C SER A 397 2.84 -2.52 -16.68
N GLY A 398 4.14 -2.72 -16.47
CA GLY A 398 5.09 -3.07 -17.50
C GLY A 398 5.67 -1.85 -18.24
N LYS A 399 6.53 -2.14 -19.23
CA LYS A 399 7.34 -1.15 -19.97
C LYS A 399 6.52 -0.02 -20.61
N THR A 400 5.33 -0.30 -21.08
CA THR A 400 4.47 0.69 -21.73
C THR A 400 3.70 1.56 -20.74
N GLY A 401 3.67 1.17 -19.45
CA GLY A 401 2.84 1.80 -18.43
C GLY A 401 1.34 1.54 -18.60
N SER A 402 0.92 0.86 -19.68
CA SER A 402 -0.46 0.49 -19.94
C SER A 402 -0.66 -1.02 -19.81
N PRO A 403 -1.49 -1.49 -18.89
CA PRO A 403 -1.72 -2.92 -18.70
C PRO A 403 -2.41 -3.58 -19.90
N ALA A 404 -3.03 -2.80 -20.80
CA ALA A 404 -3.69 -3.30 -21.99
C ALA A 404 -2.74 -3.59 -23.17
N ASN A 405 -1.51 -3.09 -23.13
CA ASN A 405 -0.59 -3.16 -24.28
C ASN A 405 0.23 -4.44 -24.34
N GLY A 406 -0.15 -5.50 -23.62
CA GLY A 406 0.36 -6.84 -23.79
C GLY A 406 1.88 -6.94 -23.82
N ASN A 407 2.52 -6.83 -22.65
CA ASN A 407 3.96 -7.13 -22.55
C ASN A 407 4.21 -8.61 -22.20
N ASN A 408 3.22 -9.47 -22.44
CA ASN A 408 3.34 -10.88 -22.09
C ASN A 408 4.50 -11.53 -22.85
N PRO A 409 5.37 -12.28 -22.17
CA PRO A 409 6.39 -13.05 -22.84
C PRO A 409 5.70 -14.08 -23.73
N THR A 410 6.13 -14.16 -24.99
CA THR A 410 5.67 -15.21 -25.89
C THR A 410 6.14 -16.58 -25.38
N PRO A 411 5.46 -17.70 -25.72
CA PRO A 411 5.95 -19.02 -25.40
C PRO A 411 7.41 -19.26 -25.85
N ALA A 412 7.81 -18.68 -26.98
CA ALA A 412 9.20 -18.74 -27.45
C ALA A 412 10.16 -17.98 -26.52
N GLN A 413 9.79 -16.82 -26.02
CA GLN A 413 10.59 -16.07 -25.04
C GLN A 413 10.67 -16.80 -23.70
N LEU A 414 9.60 -17.46 -23.27
CA LEU A 414 9.61 -18.31 -22.08
C LEU A 414 10.45 -19.58 -22.27
N ALA A 415 10.47 -20.15 -23.48
CA ALA A 415 11.25 -21.33 -23.81
C ALA A 415 12.77 -21.05 -23.93
N ILE A 416 13.16 -19.81 -24.28
CA ILE A 416 14.56 -19.38 -24.35
C ILE A 416 15.27 -19.47 -22.99
N TYR A 417 14.54 -19.38 -21.90
CA TYR A 417 15.09 -19.51 -20.56
C TYR A 417 15.18 -20.98 -20.11
N GLY A 418 16.02 -21.77 -20.79
CA GLY A 418 16.49 -23.05 -20.29
C GLY A 418 17.26 -22.90 -18.97
N ASP A 419 17.50 -23.98 -18.23
CA ASP A 419 18.14 -23.92 -16.91
C ASP A 419 19.53 -23.25 -16.92
N ALA A 420 20.28 -23.37 -18.03
CA ALA A 420 21.59 -22.74 -18.19
C ALA A 420 21.49 -21.22 -18.34
N GLU A 421 20.54 -20.72 -19.11
CA GLU A 421 20.36 -19.27 -19.33
C GLU A 421 19.75 -18.58 -18.12
N ARG A 422 18.86 -19.25 -17.39
CA ARG A 422 18.37 -18.75 -16.09
C ARG A 422 19.45 -18.63 -15.06
N ARG A 423 20.36 -19.61 -15.00
CA ARG A 423 21.56 -19.53 -14.15
C ARG A 423 22.45 -18.36 -14.58
N LYS A 424 22.60 -18.13 -15.88
CA LYS A 424 23.39 -17.03 -16.39
C LYS A 424 22.82 -15.67 -15.99
N VAL A 425 21.53 -15.45 -16.18
CA VAL A 425 20.84 -14.23 -15.73
C VAL A 425 21.02 -14.02 -14.23
N TYR A 426 20.89 -15.07 -13.43
CA TYR A 426 21.14 -15.00 -12.00
C TYR A 426 22.60 -14.74 -11.65
N THR A 427 23.54 -15.36 -12.34
CA THR A 427 24.99 -15.21 -12.11
C THR A 427 25.47 -13.83 -12.58
N ASP A 428 25.03 -13.39 -13.74
CA ASP A 428 25.35 -12.07 -14.29
C ASP A 428 24.79 -10.95 -13.41
N TYR A 429 23.67 -11.23 -12.77
CA TYR A 429 23.05 -10.33 -11.82
C TYR A 429 23.79 -10.24 -10.45
N GLN A 430 24.45 -11.31 -10.02
CA GLN A 430 25.27 -11.36 -8.80
C GLN A 430 26.72 -10.84 -9.04
N ALA A 431 27.12 -10.63 -10.30
CA ALA A 431 28.48 -10.20 -10.62
C ALA A 431 28.70 -8.73 -10.24
N PRO A 432 29.78 -8.43 -9.48
CA PRO A 432 30.15 -7.05 -9.16
C PRO A 432 30.41 -6.24 -10.43
N GLY A 433 29.74 -5.10 -10.56
CA GLY A 433 29.91 -4.15 -11.67
C GLY A 433 28.89 -4.27 -12.81
N GLN A 434 28.03 -5.28 -12.81
CA GLN A 434 26.98 -5.44 -13.83
C GLN A 434 25.60 -4.92 -13.42
N ALA A 435 25.44 -4.49 -12.20
CA ALA A 435 24.19 -3.93 -11.69
C ALA A 435 23.57 -2.83 -12.55
N SER A 436 24.38 -2.15 -13.36
CA SER A 436 23.94 -1.08 -14.24
C SER A 436 23.24 -1.53 -15.50
N ASP A 437 23.67 -2.63 -16.10
CA ASP A 437 23.04 -3.15 -17.31
C ASP A 437 21.79 -3.97 -17.00
N GLN A 438 21.70 -4.49 -15.80
CA GLN A 438 20.57 -5.27 -15.28
C GLN A 438 19.38 -4.39 -14.84
N LEU A 439 19.62 -3.15 -14.48
CA LEU A 439 18.56 -2.15 -14.34
C LEU A 439 17.86 -1.88 -15.67
N ARG A 440 18.47 -2.28 -16.77
CA ARG A 440 17.89 -2.30 -18.12
C ARG A 440 17.23 -3.62 -18.49
N LEU A 441 17.44 -4.69 -17.71
CA LEU A 441 16.60 -5.88 -17.84
C LEU A 441 15.18 -5.41 -17.52
N PRO A 442 14.36 -5.41 -18.52
CA PRO A 442 13.20 -4.55 -18.44
C PRO A 442 12.28 -5.11 -17.38
N ILE A 443 11.75 -4.24 -16.58
CA ILE A 443 10.41 -4.37 -16.04
C ILE A 443 9.48 -4.53 -17.26
N THR A 444 9.73 -5.53 -18.07
CA THR A 444 9.08 -5.69 -19.36
C THR A 444 7.71 -6.28 -19.17
N TYR A 445 7.56 -7.03 -18.07
CA TYR A 445 6.35 -7.77 -17.79
C TYR A 445 5.82 -7.31 -16.43
N GLY A 446 4.97 -6.30 -16.41
CA GLY A 446 4.34 -5.83 -15.21
C GLY A 446 3.44 -6.89 -14.56
N VAL A 447 3.15 -6.73 -13.28
CA VAL A 447 2.23 -7.59 -12.52
C VAL A 447 0.86 -7.70 -13.19
N ALA A 448 0.42 -6.62 -13.84
CA ALA A 448 -0.81 -6.57 -14.64
C ALA A 448 -0.91 -7.61 -15.78
N ASN A 449 0.21 -8.25 -16.15
CA ASN A 449 0.20 -9.33 -17.12
C ASN A 449 -0.09 -10.71 -16.50
N PHE A 450 -0.20 -10.79 -15.17
CA PHE A 450 -0.38 -12.04 -14.44
C PHE A 450 -1.56 -11.99 -13.46
N ILE A 451 -1.82 -10.83 -12.89
CA ILE A 451 -2.83 -10.59 -11.86
C ILE A 451 -3.89 -9.63 -12.38
N VAL A 452 -5.16 -9.96 -12.16
CA VAL A 452 -6.29 -9.11 -12.54
C VAL A 452 -6.40 -7.92 -11.59
N GLU A 453 -6.73 -6.77 -12.14
CA GLU A 453 -6.98 -5.56 -11.37
C GLU A 453 -8.20 -5.72 -10.46
N ARG A 454 -8.02 -5.45 -9.16
CA ARG A 454 -9.08 -5.41 -8.15
C ARG A 454 -9.71 -4.01 -8.09
N SER A 455 -10.93 -3.94 -7.62
CA SER A 455 -11.62 -2.67 -7.33
C SER A 455 -12.58 -2.82 -6.16
N VAL A 456 -12.87 -1.71 -5.51
CA VAL A 456 -13.85 -1.60 -4.40
C VAL A 456 -15.04 -0.72 -4.78
N VAL A 457 -15.13 -0.26 -6.03
CA VAL A 457 -16.17 0.67 -6.47
C VAL A 457 -17.44 -0.10 -6.83
N GLY A 458 -18.13 -0.60 -5.80
CA GLY A 458 -19.35 -1.39 -5.91
C GLY A 458 -20.62 -0.67 -5.43
N THR A 459 -20.48 0.50 -4.81
CA THR A 459 -21.61 1.26 -4.26
C THR A 459 -21.46 2.76 -4.52
N LEU A 460 -22.58 3.48 -4.48
CA LEU A 460 -22.63 4.94 -4.55
C LEU A 460 -22.88 5.56 -3.16
N PRO A 461 -22.38 6.75 -2.91
CA PRO A 461 -21.57 7.59 -3.79
C PRO A 461 -20.11 7.11 -3.85
N PHE A 462 -19.45 7.39 -4.97
CA PHE A 462 -18.00 7.25 -5.16
C PHE A 462 -17.40 8.61 -5.53
N VAL A 463 -16.33 9.01 -4.86
CA VAL A 463 -15.59 10.25 -5.13
C VAL A 463 -14.10 9.99 -5.03
N THR A 464 -13.35 10.49 -5.99
CA THR A 464 -11.90 10.55 -5.94
C THR A 464 -11.44 11.95 -6.34
N ARG A 465 -10.37 12.42 -5.70
CA ARG A 465 -9.68 13.65 -6.08
C ARG A 465 -8.26 13.39 -6.56
N PHE A 466 -7.98 12.11 -6.78
CA PHE A 466 -6.66 11.66 -7.25
C PHE A 466 -5.54 12.05 -6.26
N ASN A 467 -5.87 12.14 -4.99
CA ASN A 467 -4.90 12.37 -3.94
C ASN A 467 -4.09 11.11 -3.69
N THR A 468 -2.79 11.16 -3.99
CA THR A 468 -1.88 10.01 -3.86
C THR A 468 -1.42 9.73 -2.42
N GLY A 469 -1.84 10.52 -1.43
CA GLY A 469 -1.37 10.40 -0.05
C GLY A 469 -0.02 11.09 0.20
N GLU A 470 0.41 11.93 -0.73
CA GLU A 470 1.60 12.78 -0.57
C GLU A 470 1.47 14.07 -1.35
N GLY A 471 2.26 15.06 -0.99
CA GLY A 471 2.33 16.32 -1.74
C GLY A 471 3.52 17.18 -1.33
N ALA A 472 3.93 18.08 -2.25
CA ALA A 472 4.81 19.19 -1.92
C ALA A 472 4.06 20.33 -1.21
N ARG A 473 2.73 20.32 -1.38
CA ARG A 473 1.75 21.30 -0.88
C ARG A 473 0.45 20.58 -0.58
N PHE A 474 -0.44 21.23 0.15
CA PHE A 474 -1.81 20.76 0.31
C PHE A 474 -2.77 21.80 -0.27
N PHE A 475 -3.73 21.33 -1.04
CA PHE A 475 -4.78 22.16 -1.65
C PHE A 475 -6.14 21.80 -1.04
N HIS A 476 -6.97 22.82 -0.91
CA HIS A 476 -8.37 22.70 -0.54
C HIS A 476 -9.21 23.55 -1.47
N GLU A 477 -10.13 22.95 -2.20
CA GLU A 477 -10.94 23.59 -3.23
C GLU A 477 -10.10 24.43 -4.23
N GLY A 478 -9.00 23.87 -4.70
CA GLY A 478 -8.10 24.51 -5.66
C GLY A 478 -7.26 25.65 -5.08
N VAL A 479 -7.30 25.88 -3.75
CA VAL A 479 -6.51 26.88 -3.05
C VAL A 479 -5.46 26.20 -2.20
N GLN A 480 -4.20 26.62 -2.33
CA GLN A 480 -3.13 26.09 -1.49
C GLN A 480 -3.35 26.51 -0.02
N THR A 481 -3.43 25.57 0.89
CA THR A 481 -3.62 25.75 2.33
C THR A 481 -2.46 25.22 3.17
N GLY A 482 -1.60 24.37 2.61
CA GLY A 482 -0.36 23.89 3.22
C GLY A 482 0.82 24.12 2.29
N GLY A 483 1.95 24.61 2.85
CA GLY A 483 3.15 25.00 2.09
C GLY A 483 4.34 24.06 2.24
N ALA A 484 4.25 23.03 3.09
CA ALA A 484 5.31 22.07 3.33
C ALA A 484 4.99 20.72 2.69
N ALA A 485 6.03 19.97 2.34
CA ALA A 485 5.87 18.58 1.88
C ALA A 485 5.33 17.70 3.01
N TRP A 486 4.46 16.77 2.66
CA TRP A 486 3.79 15.86 3.58
C TRP A 486 3.58 14.50 2.94
N PHE A 487 3.44 13.48 3.79
CA PHE A 487 3.15 12.09 3.44
C PHE A 487 2.16 11.54 4.45
N ASN A 488 1.05 11.03 3.98
CA ASN A 488 0.08 10.28 4.75
C ASN A 488 -0.69 9.33 3.84
N LEU A 489 -0.27 8.09 3.79
CA LEU A 489 -0.90 7.07 2.96
C LEU A 489 -2.37 6.81 3.36
N GLY A 490 -2.69 7.00 4.64
CA GLY A 490 -4.05 6.79 5.17
C GLY A 490 -5.13 7.73 4.62
N ILE A 491 -4.74 8.83 3.95
CA ILE A 491 -5.68 9.74 3.28
C ILE A 491 -5.64 9.66 1.76
N GLN A 492 -4.97 8.64 1.24
CA GLN A 492 -4.97 8.38 -0.19
C GLN A 492 -6.39 8.08 -0.68
N ASP A 493 -6.77 8.64 -1.82
CA ASP A 493 -8.00 8.28 -2.51
C ASP A 493 -7.90 6.88 -3.12
N ILE A 494 -9.05 6.33 -3.53
CA ILE A 494 -9.05 5.18 -4.43
C ILE A 494 -8.49 5.65 -5.77
N LEU A 495 -7.31 5.16 -6.12
CA LEU A 495 -6.63 5.51 -7.35
C LEU A 495 -7.15 4.68 -8.53
N PRO A 496 -6.91 5.10 -9.80
CA PRO A 496 -7.41 4.39 -10.97
C PRO A 496 -7.05 2.91 -10.99
N SER A 497 -8.06 2.04 -11.05
CA SER A 497 -7.87 0.58 -11.05
C SER A 497 -7.21 0.08 -12.33
N TRP A 498 -7.42 0.79 -13.45
CA TRP A 498 -6.89 0.42 -14.75
C TRP A 498 -5.41 0.77 -14.97
N ALA A 499 -4.74 1.41 -14.01
CA ALA A 499 -3.32 1.77 -14.09
C ALA A 499 -2.93 2.37 -15.47
N TRP A 500 -3.67 3.37 -15.92
CA TRP A 500 -3.48 4.09 -17.20
C TRP A 500 -3.73 3.26 -18.46
N TRP A 501 -4.76 2.45 -18.50
CA TRP A 501 -5.20 1.83 -19.75
C TRP A 501 -5.64 2.90 -20.76
N THR A 502 -4.89 3.01 -21.87
CA THR A 502 -5.12 4.01 -22.91
C THR A 502 -5.33 3.36 -24.26
N LYS A 503 -6.26 3.90 -25.08
CA LYS A 503 -6.49 3.50 -26.46
C LYS A 503 -6.69 4.73 -27.32
N GLY A 504 -5.86 4.92 -28.35
CA GLY A 504 -5.86 6.08 -29.22
C GLY A 504 -4.50 6.77 -29.26
N ALA A 505 -4.48 8.12 -29.21
CA ALA A 505 -3.26 8.91 -29.21
C ALA A 505 -2.35 8.58 -28.02
N ALA A 506 -1.05 8.77 -28.20
CA ALA A 506 -0.05 8.61 -27.15
C ALA A 506 -0.12 9.80 -26.17
N LEU A 507 -1.07 9.75 -25.23
CA LEU A 507 -1.18 10.73 -24.16
C LEU A 507 -0.38 10.31 -22.95
N ASP A 508 0.31 11.27 -22.31
CA ASP A 508 0.95 11.15 -21.03
C ASP A 508 -0.12 11.32 -19.95
N VAL A 509 -0.41 10.23 -19.24
CA VAL A 509 -1.34 10.21 -18.10
C VAL A 509 -0.50 10.06 -16.83
N ASP A 510 -0.57 11.04 -15.92
CA ASP A 510 0.30 11.10 -14.76
C ASP A 510 -0.34 11.92 -13.63
N TYR A 511 0.27 11.93 -12.45
CA TYR A 511 -0.12 12.85 -11.37
C TYR A 511 0.62 14.18 -11.48
N ASP A 512 -0.13 15.27 -11.30
CA ASP A 512 0.42 16.61 -11.15
C ASP A 512 0.43 16.98 -9.65
N PHE A 513 1.62 17.25 -9.12
CA PHE A 513 1.84 17.65 -7.72
C PHE A 513 1.97 19.18 -7.55
N THR A 514 1.79 19.93 -8.62
CA THR A 514 1.91 21.38 -8.62
C THR A 514 0.55 22.09 -8.58
N ASP A 515 -0.50 21.40 -9.02
CA ASP A 515 -1.85 21.93 -9.06
C ASP A 515 -2.85 20.82 -8.74
N ALA A 516 -3.68 21.01 -7.73
CA ALA A 516 -4.69 20.04 -7.30
C ALA A 516 -5.97 20.72 -6.86
N TRP A 517 -7.09 20.00 -6.93
CA TRP A 517 -8.36 20.48 -6.40
C TRP A 517 -8.43 20.30 -4.88
N ASP A 518 -8.08 19.11 -4.40
CA ASP A 518 -7.99 18.80 -2.97
C ASP A 518 -6.85 17.78 -2.75
N GLY A 519 -6.14 17.87 -1.64
CA GLY A 519 -5.00 16.99 -1.34
C GLY A 519 -3.69 17.46 -1.97
N GLY A 520 -2.84 16.52 -2.38
CA GLY A 520 -1.48 16.77 -2.85
C GLY A 520 -1.29 16.68 -4.36
N SER A 521 -2.28 16.15 -5.10
CA SER A 521 -2.15 15.87 -6.53
C SER A 521 -3.48 15.90 -7.26
N SER A 522 -3.42 16.04 -8.59
CA SER A 522 -4.52 15.84 -9.53
C SER A 522 -4.10 14.89 -10.64
N LEU A 523 -5.05 14.31 -11.36
CA LEU A 523 -4.75 13.52 -12.56
C LEU A 523 -4.50 14.48 -13.72
N ARG A 524 -3.35 14.36 -14.38
CA ARG A 524 -3.00 15.13 -15.56
C ARG A 524 -2.99 14.25 -16.79
N VAL A 525 -3.69 14.69 -17.83
CA VAL A 525 -3.66 14.09 -19.15
C VAL A 525 -3.12 15.13 -20.14
N ALA A 526 -2.01 14.83 -20.82
CA ALA A 526 -1.37 15.76 -21.72
C ALA A 526 -0.70 15.02 -22.91
N GLY A 527 -0.57 15.73 -24.03
CA GLY A 527 0.08 15.20 -25.22
C GLY A 527 -0.43 15.84 -26.49
N THR A 528 -0.26 15.15 -27.60
CA THR A 528 -0.81 15.56 -28.89
C THR A 528 -2.01 14.69 -29.24
N LEU A 529 -3.16 15.31 -29.40
CA LEU A 529 -4.36 14.64 -29.92
C LEU A 529 -4.27 14.62 -31.44
N ASP A 530 -4.31 13.45 -32.03
CA ASP A 530 -4.34 13.18 -33.47
C ASP A 530 -5.47 12.22 -33.86
N GLN A 531 -6.09 11.61 -32.84
CA GLN A 531 -7.24 10.71 -32.97
C GLN A 531 -8.05 10.68 -31.68
N PRO A 532 -9.31 10.21 -31.72
CA PRO A 532 -10.11 9.98 -30.53
C PRO A 532 -9.39 9.03 -29.56
N THR A 533 -9.32 9.39 -28.29
CA THR A 533 -8.56 8.65 -27.28
C THR A 533 -9.42 8.36 -26.07
N GLU A 534 -9.42 7.10 -25.63
CA GLU A 534 -10.02 6.64 -24.38
C GLU A 534 -8.93 6.42 -23.33
N VAL A 535 -9.16 6.90 -22.09
CA VAL A 535 -8.37 6.58 -20.90
C VAL A 535 -9.30 5.95 -19.87
N ARG A 536 -9.20 4.64 -19.66
CA ARG A 536 -9.97 3.95 -18.61
C ARG A 536 -9.38 4.24 -17.26
N LEU A 537 -10.26 4.53 -16.28
CA LEU A 537 -9.85 4.89 -14.93
C LEU A 537 -10.29 3.84 -13.90
N TYR A 538 -11.58 3.56 -13.82
CA TYR A 538 -12.13 2.73 -12.74
C TYR A 538 -12.89 1.53 -13.26
N LYS A 539 -12.59 0.37 -12.70
CA LYS A 539 -13.50 -0.78 -12.69
C LYS A 539 -14.54 -0.55 -11.61
N THR A 540 -15.80 -0.80 -11.95
CA THR A 540 -16.93 -0.59 -11.05
C THR A 540 -17.90 -1.76 -11.15
N GLU A 541 -18.83 -1.90 -10.21
CA GLU A 541 -20.02 -2.73 -10.31
C GLU A 541 -21.18 -2.00 -9.65
N VAL A 542 -21.62 -0.92 -10.30
CA VAL A 542 -22.58 0.02 -9.74
C VAL A 542 -23.88 0.00 -10.53
N ALA A 543 -25.00 -0.31 -9.86
CA ALA A 543 -26.32 -0.16 -10.46
C ALA A 543 -26.70 1.32 -10.51
N LEU A 544 -27.04 1.83 -11.72
CA LEU A 544 -27.49 3.20 -11.90
C LEU A 544 -28.99 3.34 -11.67
N SER A 545 -29.39 4.46 -11.09
CA SER A 545 -30.78 4.87 -10.87
C SER A 545 -31.15 6.08 -11.73
N ALA A 546 -32.41 6.46 -11.72
CA ALA A 546 -32.88 7.66 -12.41
C ALA A 546 -32.26 8.97 -11.87
N SER A 547 -31.78 8.96 -10.62
CA SER A 547 -31.10 10.09 -9.98
C SER A 547 -29.57 10.04 -10.09
N SER A 548 -29.01 9.02 -10.73
CA SER A 548 -27.57 8.88 -10.84
C SER A 548 -26.95 10.01 -11.67
N THR A 549 -25.82 10.50 -11.20
CA THR A 549 -25.04 11.57 -11.83
C THR A 549 -23.56 11.23 -11.86
N VAL A 550 -22.84 11.79 -12.82
CA VAL A 550 -21.39 11.84 -12.85
C VAL A 550 -20.92 13.28 -12.75
N GLY A 551 -19.90 13.53 -11.92
CA GLY A 551 -19.30 14.86 -11.73
C GLY A 551 -17.81 14.87 -12.06
N LEU A 552 -17.36 16.02 -12.58
CA LEU A 552 -15.95 16.32 -12.79
C LEU A 552 -15.62 17.71 -12.24
N VAL A 553 -14.46 17.81 -11.57
CA VAL A 553 -13.78 19.08 -11.39
C VAL A 553 -12.49 19.03 -12.21
N TYR A 554 -12.30 19.99 -13.12
CA TYR A 554 -11.16 19.96 -14.04
C TYR A 554 -10.63 21.36 -14.32
N LYS A 555 -9.40 21.42 -14.87
CA LYS A 555 -8.73 22.67 -15.25
C LYS A 555 -7.96 22.49 -16.54
N GLY A 556 -8.15 23.39 -17.50
CA GLY A 556 -7.57 23.26 -18.86
C GLY A 556 -8.51 22.56 -19.82
N GLY A 557 -7.97 21.90 -20.85
CA GLY A 557 -8.77 21.14 -21.83
C GLY A 557 -9.47 21.96 -22.91
N SER A 558 -9.21 23.27 -23.01
CA SER A 558 -9.90 24.18 -23.93
C SER A 558 -9.64 23.94 -25.43
N LYS A 559 -8.57 23.17 -25.74
CA LYS A 559 -8.18 22.87 -27.13
C LYS A 559 -8.72 21.53 -27.67
N GLY A 560 -9.67 20.92 -26.97
CA GLY A 560 -10.28 19.65 -27.35
C GLY A 560 -11.63 19.44 -26.69
N LYS A 561 -12.27 18.33 -27.03
CA LYS A 561 -13.52 17.88 -26.41
C LYS A 561 -13.22 16.79 -25.42
N MET A 562 -13.80 16.89 -24.23
CA MET A 562 -13.75 15.86 -23.21
C MET A 562 -15.10 15.18 -23.07
N LYS A 563 -15.10 13.88 -22.81
CA LYS A 563 -16.29 13.05 -22.60
C LYS A 563 -16.04 12.13 -21.39
N VAL A 564 -17.11 11.73 -20.73
CA VAL A 564 -17.08 10.62 -19.79
C VAL A 564 -17.57 9.37 -20.53
N GLY A 565 -16.79 8.30 -20.47
CA GLY A 565 -17.13 7.01 -21.06
C GLY A 565 -17.65 6.05 -20.00
N LEU A 566 -18.73 5.37 -20.32
CA LEU A 566 -19.42 4.42 -19.46
C LEU A 566 -19.50 3.08 -20.17
N VAL A 567 -18.98 2.02 -19.56
CA VAL A 567 -19.12 0.65 -20.06
C VAL A 567 -20.07 -0.10 -19.14
N PHE A 568 -21.04 -0.78 -19.72
CA PHE A 568 -22.07 -1.49 -18.97
C PHE A 568 -21.89 -3.01 -19.04
N LYS A 569 -22.34 -3.71 -17.98
CA LYS A 569 -22.22 -5.17 -17.83
C LYS A 569 -22.91 -5.94 -18.95
N ASP A 570 -24.02 -5.42 -19.44
CA ASP A 570 -24.82 -5.96 -20.54
C ASP A 570 -24.23 -5.71 -21.94
N ALA A 571 -23.26 -4.77 -22.05
CA ALA A 571 -22.59 -4.41 -23.30
C ALA A 571 -21.09 -4.09 -23.09
N PRO A 572 -20.25 -5.03 -22.62
CA PRO A 572 -18.90 -4.75 -22.15
C PRO A 572 -17.91 -4.33 -23.25
N ALA A 573 -18.27 -4.53 -24.52
CA ALA A 573 -17.48 -4.08 -25.67
C ALA A 573 -17.81 -2.67 -26.14
N GLN A 574 -18.86 -2.04 -25.61
CA GLN A 574 -19.36 -0.74 -26.03
C GLN A 574 -19.10 0.33 -24.96
N VAL A 575 -18.77 1.53 -25.41
CA VAL A 575 -18.62 2.70 -24.54
C VAL A 575 -19.71 3.70 -24.88
N GLU A 576 -20.56 4.01 -23.91
CA GLU A 576 -21.52 5.09 -24.00
C GLU A 576 -20.85 6.40 -23.56
N TRP A 577 -20.97 7.43 -24.39
CA TRP A 577 -20.28 8.68 -24.17
C TRP A 577 -21.20 9.80 -23.71
N VAL A 578 -20.84 10.43 -22.58
CA VAL A 578 -21.51 11.64 -22.08
C VAL A 578 -20.58 12.83 -22.30
N ALA A 579 -21.00 13.80 -23.11
CA ALA A 579 -20.17 14.95 -23.45
C ALA A 579 -20.03 15.90 -22.24
N VAL A 580 -18.80 16.32 -21.96
CA VAL A 580 -18.50 17.36 -20.96
C VAL A 580 -18.64 18.73 -21.66
N THR A 581 -19.78 19.38 -21.49
CA THR A 581 -20.09 20.66 -22.13
C THR A 581 -20.33 21.73 -21.08
N GLY A 582 -19.60 22.83 -21.18
CA GLY A 582 -19.65 23.89 -20.20
C GLY A 582 -19.04 23.50 -18.86
N GLY A 583 -19.22 24.33 -17.86
CA GLY A 583 -18.79 24.10 -16.48
C GLY A 583 -18.98 25.36 -15.66
N GLN A 584 -19.39 25.19 -14.40
CA GLN A 584 -19.41 26.27 -13.43
C GLN A 584 -17.98 26.67 -13.09
N ALA A 585 -17.64 27.94 -13.25
CA ALA A 585 -16.33 28.45 -12.85
C ALA A 585 -16.14 28.37 -11.34
N LEU A 586 -14.99 27.85 -10.94
CA LEU A 586 -14.53 27.78 -9.56
C LEU A 586 -13.26 28.61 -9.39
N LYS A 587 -12.68 28.60 -8.15
CA LYS A 587 -11.44 29.32 -7.85
C LYS A 587 -10.26 28.81 -8.69
N ASN A 588 -9.32 29.67 -8.99
CA ASN A 588 -8.05 29.36 -9.65
C ASN A 588 -8.16 28.66 -11.01
N GLY A 589 -9.24 28.93 -11.76
CA GLY A 589 -9.45 28.40 -13.10
C GLY A 589 -9.96 26.97 -13.16
N TRP A 590 -10.33 26.37 -12.04
CA TRP A 590 -11.06 25.12 -12.00
C TRP A 590 -12.49 25.30 -12.49
N LEU A 591 -13.04 24.24 -13.09
CA LEU A 591 -14.41 24.18 -13.60
C LEU A 591 -15.09 22.96 -12.99
N ARG A 592 -16.36 23.09 -12.60
CA ARG A 592 -17.19 21.96 -12.16
C ARG A 592 -18.25 21.66 -13.21
N TRP A 593 -18.34 20.41 -13.59
CA TRP A 593 -19.36 19.90 -14.50
C TRP A 593 -20.06 18.71 -13.87
N SER A 594 -21.33 18.52 -14.21
CA SER A 594 -22.13 17.35 -13.84
C SER A 594 -22.99 16.91 -15.00
N GLY A 595 -23.03 15.60 -15.23
CA GLY A 595 -23.85 14.93 -16.22
C GLY A 595 -24.89 14.02 -15.56
N ASN A 596 -26.13 14.06 -16.07
CA ASN A 596 -27.21 13.18 -15.64
C ASN A 596 -27.05 11.81 -16.31
N LEU A 597 -27.12 10.73 -15.52
CA LEU A 597 -27.03 9.33 -15.95
C LEU A 597 -28.38 8.61 -15.91
N GLY A 598 -29.48 9.29 -15.61
CA GLY A 598 -30.82 8.70 -15.47
C GLY A 598 -31.31 7.94 -16.69
N GLN A 599 -30.83 8.30 -17.91
CA GLN A 599 -31.12 7.55 -19.14
C GLN A 599 -30.56 6.11 -19.12
N PHE A 600 -29.64 5.81 -18.25
CA PHE A 600 -29.02 4.49 -18.06
C PHE A 600 -29.54 3.76 -16.81
N ALA A 601 -30.63 4.26 -16.21
CA ALA A 601 -31.23 3.64 -15.03
C ALA A 601 -31.53 2.15 -15.26
N GLY A 602 -31.23 1.34 -14.23
CA GLY A 602 -31.39 -0.13 -14.27
C GLY A 602 -30.21 -0.89 -14.89
N ARG A 603 -29.24 -0.20 -15.52
CA ARG A 603 -28.01 -0.83 -16.01
C ARG A 603 -26.92 -0.84 -14.95
N THR A 604 -26.05 -1.84 -15.01
CA THR A 604 -24.87 -1.94 -14.12
C THR A 604 -23.64 -1.40 -14.83
N LEU A 605 -23.08 -0.32 -14.30
CA LEU A 605 -21.85 0.31 -14.77
C LEU A 605 -20.64 -0.52 -14.31
N VAL A 606 -19.77 -0.91 -15.25
CA VAL A 606 -18.59 -1.76 -14.98
C VAL A 606 -17.27 -1.08 -15.29
N THR A 607 -17.27 0.03 -16.02
CA THR A 607 -16.05 0.84 -16.25
C THR A 607 -16.41 2.30 -16.42
N VAL A 608 -15.60 3.17 -15.83
CA VAL A 608 -15.60 4.61 -16.06
C VAL A 608 -14.31 5.01 -16.75
N SER A 609 -14.42 5.75 -17.84
CA SER A 609 -13.30 6.27 -18.62
C SER A 609 -13.46 7.76 -18.93
N LEU A 610 -12.40 8.38 -19.43
CA LEU A 610 -12.42 9.69 -20.04
C LEU A 610 -12.09 9.56 -21.52
N GLY A 611 -12.82 10.28 -22.35
CA GLY A 611 -12.59 10.40 -23.79
C GLY A 611 -12.08 11.80 -24.15
N PHE A 612 -11.14 11.84 -25.08
CA PHE A 612 -10.53 13.07 -25.56
C PHE A 612 -10.57 13.11 -27.10
N GLU A 613 -11.03 14.21 -27.66
CA GLU A 613 -11.10 14.45 -29.10
C GLU A 613 -10.55 15.84 -29.42
N GLY A 614 -9.81 15.95 -30.49
CA GLY A 614 -9.23 17.21 -30.94
C GLY A 614 -8.01 16.99 -31.83
N THR A 615 -7.32 18.07 -32.14
CA THR A 615 -6.07 18.05 -32.90
C THR A 615 -5.03 18.95 -32.27
N GLY A 616 -3.79 18.48 -32.17
CA GLY A 616 -2.66 19.25 -31.65
C GLY A 616 -2.46 19.11 -30.13
N ALA A 617 -1.69 20.03 -29.57
CA ALA A 617 -1.33 19.99 -28.16
C ALA A 617 -2.55 20.13 -27.22
N TYR A 618 -2.67 19.21 -26.31
CA TYR A 618 -3.75 19.13 -25.34
C TYR A 618 -3.20 18.92 -23.93
N ALA A 619 -3.83 19.55 -22.93
CA ALA A 619 -3.54 19.29 -21.52
C ALA A 619 -4.74 19.61 -20.66
N VAL A 620 -5.05 18.73 -19.72
CA VAL A 620 -6.12 18.91 -18.72
C VAL A 620 -5.68 18.29 -17.39
N ASN A 621 -6.01 18.95 -16.29
CA ASN A 621 -5.94 18.40 -14.95
C ASN A 621 -7.36 18.03 -14.49
N ILE A 622 -7.54 16.81 -14.02
CA ILE A 622 -8.79 16.34 -13.41
C ILE A 622 -8.56 16.36 -11.89
N GLY A 623 -9.28 17.21 -11.21
CA GLY A 623 -9.18 17.42 -9.76
C GLY A 623 -10.20 16.63 -8.96
N GLU A 624 -11.30 16.19 -9.59
CA GLU A 624 -12.32 15.33 -8.97
C GLU A 624 -13.07 14.55 -10.03
N LEU A 625 -13.34 13.28 -9.73
CA LEU A 625 -14.34 12.46 -10.43
C LEU A 625 -15.31 11.92 -9.38
N SER A 626 -16.60 12.07 -9.61
CA SER A 626 -17.62 11.58 -8.69
C SER A 626 -18.74 10.85 -9.43
N LEU A 627 -19.28 9.81 -8.78
CA LEU A 627 -20.51 9.13 -9.14
C LEU A 627 -21.45 9.19 -7.94
N SER A 628 -22.69 9.62 -8.12
CA SER A 628 -23.64 9.76 -7.02
C SER A 628 -25.06 9.47 -7.47
N ASP A 629 -25.88 8.93 -6.60
CA ASP A 629 -27.32 8.72 -6.77
C ASP A 629 -28.15 9.55 -5.78
N ARG A 630 -27.50 10.25 -4.87
CA ARG A 630 -28.14 11.04 -3.81
C ARG A 630 -27.19 12.13 -3.29
N PRO A 631 -27.71 13.21 -2.73
CA PRO A 631 -26.91 14.18 -2.00
C PRO A 631 -26.17 13.52 -0.81
N ALA A 632 -24.95 13.93 -0.55
CA ALA A 632 -24.24 13.50 0.64
C ALA A 632 -24.94 14.03 1.90
N ALA A 633 -25.13 13.15 2.90
CA ALA A 633 -25.62 13.57 4.21
C ALA A 633 -24.59 14.49 4.89
N ALA A 634 -25.07 15.52 5.57
CA ALA A 634 -24.19 16.35 6.38
C ALA A 634 -23.84 15.60 7.69
N PRO A 635 -22.55 15.45 8.03
CA PRO A 635 -22.17 14.84 9.29
C PRO A 635 -22.48 15.76 10.48
N ALA A 636 -22.51 15.19 11.68
CA ALA A 636 -22.49 15.97 12.92
C ALA A 636 -21.13 16.65 13.13
N ALA A 637 -21.09 17.67 13.99
CA ALA A 637 -19.83 18.23 14.43
C ALA A 637 -19.02 17.17 15.22
N PRO A 638 -17.69 17.08 15.02
CA PRO A 638 -16.86 16.17 15.79
C PRO A 638 -17.02 16.41 17.30
N GLN A 639 -17.19 15.33 18.07
CA GLN A 639 -17.38 15.41 19.52
C GLN A 639 -16.05 15.24 20.26
N GLY A 640 -15.91 15.84 21.43
CA GLY A 640 -14.78 15.63 22.33
C GLY A 640 -13.44 16.19 21.80
N PHE A 641 -13.45 17.07 20.80
CA PHE A 641 -12.23 17.66 20.27
C PHE A 641 -11.51 18.53 21.32
N ARG A 642 -10.30 18.12 21.68
CA ARG A 642 -9.53 18.73 22.75
C ARG A 642 -8.03 18.64 22.54
N ILE A 643 -7.29 19.51 23.19
CA ILE A 643 -5.85 19.38 23.41
C ILE A 643 -5.67 18.47 24.64
N GLU A 644 -5.13 17.27 24.44
CA GLU A 644 -4.82 16.33 25.53
C GLU A 644 -3.54 16.78 26.25
N LYS A 645 -2.51 17.13 25.49
CA LYS A 645 -1.21 17.56 26.01
C LYS A 645 -0.57 18.56 25.08
N ALA A 646 0.10 19.54 25.66
CA ALA A 646 0.81 20.56 24.93
C ALA A 646 2.19 20.82 25.53
N ARG A 647 3.15 21.18 24.68
CA ARG A 647 4.48 21.59 25.09
C ARG A 647 4.99 22.70 24.18
N VAL A 648 5.31 23.85 24.75
CA VAL A 648 5.97 24.94 24.01
C VAL A 648 7.44 24.59 23.84
N LEU A 649 7.92 24.66 22.61
CA LEU A 649 9.31 24.36 22.26
C LEU A 649 10.23 25.54 22.57
N SER A 650 11.55 25.28 22.63
CA SER A 650 12.59 26.27 22.99
C SER A 650 12.42 27.60 22.25
N GLY A 651 12.42 28.70 23.00
CA GLY A 651 12.26 30.05 22.48
C GLY A 651 10.82 30.48 22.20
N GLY A 652 9.82 29.69 22.57
CA GLY A 652 8.41 30.04 22.44
C GLY A 652 7.89 30.27 21.02
N LYS A 653 8.63 29.79 20.00
CA LYS A 653 8.31 29.99 18.58
C LYS A 653 7.42 28.91 17.99
N SER A 654 7.32 27.80 18.67
CA SER A 654 6.45 26.65 18.24
C SER A 654 6.06 25.80 19.43
N ALA A 655 5.12 24.88 19.20
CA ALA A 655 4.64 23.93 20.20
C ALA A 655 4.39 22.56 19.58
N GLU A 656 4.51 21.55 20.43
CA GLU A 656 3.98 20.20 20.17
C GLU A 656 2.61 20.08 20.80
N LEU A 657 1.66 19.42 20.12
CA LEU A 657 0.32 19.15 20.65
C LEU A 657 -0.05 17.70 20.43
N ARG A 658 -0.68 17.09 21.43
CA ARG A 658 -1.50 15.90 21.29
C ARG A 658 -2.96 16.31 21.26
N LEU A 659 -3.67 15.88 20.24
CA LEU A 659 -5.07 16.18 20.00
C LEU A 659 -5.87 14.90 20.00
N GLN A 660 -7.07 14.93 20.55
CA GLN A 660 -8.01 13.81 20.56
C GLN A 660 -9.44 14.28 20.33
N TRP A 661 -10.25 13.38 19.81
CA TRP A 661 -11.69 13.53 19.61
C TRP A 661 -12.39 12.17 19.61
N THR A 662 -13.69 12.14 19.39
CA THR A 662 -14.43 10.91 19.19
C THR A 662 -14.63 10.71 17.68
N ALA A 663 -14.13 9.61 17.13
CA ALA A 663 -14.35 9.26 15.73
C ALA A 663 -15.82 8.91 15.48
N ASP A 664 -16.38 9.39 14.38
CA ASP A 664 -17.72 9.08 13.91
C ASP A 664 -17.63 8.09 12.74
N ALA A 665 -18.36 6.98 12.82
CA ALA A 665 -18.36 5.93 11.79
C ALA A 665 -18.90 6.39 10.42
N GLY A 666 -19.61 7.54 10.37
CA GLY A 666 -20.10 8.15 9.13
C GLY A 666 -19.15 9.15 8.49
N VAL A 667 -17.96 9.33 9.06
CA VAL A 667 -16.94 10.28 8.61
C VAL A 667 -15.74 9.53 8.03
N ASP A 668 -15.35 9.86 6.82
CA ASP A 668 -14.22 9.22 6.12
C ASP A 668 -12.87 9.67 6.68
N ALA A 669 -12.77 10.96 7.04
CA ALA A 669 -11.57 11.58 7.59
C ALA A 669 -11.90 12.95 8.22
N TYR A 670 -10.92 13.53 8.88
CA TYR A 670 -10.99 14.86 9.48
C TYR A 670 -9.84 15.73 8.98
N ASP A 671 -10.15 16.95 8.52
CA ASP A 671 -9.14 17.98 8.27
C ASP A 671 -8.89 18.78 9.53
N LEU A 672 -7.61 18.92 9.90
CA LEU A 672 -7.14 19.70 11.03
C LEU A 672 -6.47 20.98 10.53
N PHE A 673 -6.91 22.11 11.04
CA PHE A 673 -6.32 23.43 10.75
C PHE A 673 -5.89 24.13 12.04
N ALA A 674 -4.83 24.93 11.93
CA ALA A 674 -4.49 25.98 12.90
C ALA A 674 -4.78 27.32 12.24
N ASP A 675 -5.71 28.08 12.78
CA ASP A 675 -6.33 29.26 12.17
C ASP A 675 -6.85 28.93 10.75
N ARG A 676 -6.05 29.10 9.72
CA ARG A 676 -6.41 28.76 8.34
C ARG A 676 -5.35 27.89 7.66
N VAL A 677 -4.32 27.51 8.40
CA VAL A 677 -3.22 26.67 7.87
C VAL A 677 -3.54 25.21 8.13
N TRP A 678 -3.55 24.42 7.08
CA TRP A 678 -3.74 22.98 7.18
C TRP A 678 -2.58 22.33 7.93
N LEU A 679 -2.89 21.52 8.94
CA LEU A 679 -1.92 20.75 9.73
C LEU A 679 -1.87 19.28 9.32
N GLY A 680 -3.00 18.70 8.90
CA GLY A 680 -3.08 17.31 8.51
C GLY A 680 -4.51 16.87 8.25
N ARG A 681 -4.64 15.70 7.62
CA ARG A 681 -5.89 14.95 7.44
C ARG A 681 -5.71 13.57 8.01
N ILE A 682 -6.71 13.04 8.70
CA ILE A 682 -6.63 11.74 9.37
C ILE A 682 -8.01 11.08 9.48
N SER A 683 -8.05 9.75 9.37
CA SER A 683 -9.24 8.92 9.59
C SER A 683 -9.44 8.47 11.03
N GLY A 684 -8.43 8.67 11.90
CA GLY A 684 -8.46 8.28 13.32
C GLY A 684 -9.11 9.29 14.24
N ASP A 685 -8.90 9.09 15.54
CA ASP A 685 -9.44 9.87 16.65
C ASP A 685 -8.37 10.62 17.47
N ALA A 686 -7.11 10.57 17.03
CA ALA A 686 -5.98 11.24 17.67
C ALA A 686 -4.98 11.75 16.63
N TYR A 687 -4.38 12.91 16.88
CA TYR A 687 -3.37 13.49 16.03
C TYR A 687 -2.27 14.18 16.82
N TYR A 688 -1.02 13.96 16.37
CA TYR A 688 0.14 14.63 16.95
C TYR A 688 0.67 15.73 16.01
N VAL A 689 0.64 16.95 16.50
CA VAL A 689 1.25 18.11 15.84
C VAL A 689 2.68 18.27 16.36
N ALA A 690 3.65 17.96 15.53
CA ALA A 690 5.07 18.01 15.92
C ALA A 690 5.62 19.43 16.02
N ASN A 691 5.05 20.37 15.28
CA ASN A 691 5.56 21.74 15.20
C ASN A 691 4.44 22.71 14.80
N LEU A 692 3.66 23.16 15.77
CA LEU A 692 2.71 24.24 15.59
C LEU A 692 3.47 25.58 15.63
N PRO A 693 3.59 26.33 14.54
CA PRO A 693 4.30 27.61 14.57
C PRO A 693 3.49 28.67 15.33
N ARG A 694 4.16 29.48 16.13
CA ARG A 694 3.55 30.63 16.83
C ARG A 694 3.26 31.73 15.84
N GLY A 695 2.00 32.15 15.76
CA GLY A 695 1.58 33.36 15.07
C GLY A 695 1.86 34.65 15.88
N LYS A 696 1.25 35.74 15.43
CA LYS A 696 1.35 37.06 16.15
C LYS A 696 0.40 37.13 17.35
N ALA A 697 -0.68 36.38 17.35
CA ALA A 697 -1.67 36.37 18.41
C ALA A 697 -1.19 35.59 19.64
N SER A 698 -1.75 35.89 20.79
CA SER A 698 -1.53 35.15 22.03
C SER A 698 -2.23 33.77 22.06
N THR A 699 -3.08 33.51 21.06
CA THR A 699 -3.81 32.25 20.91
C THR A 699 -3.78 31.74 19.47
N THR A 700 -3.95 30.44 19.29
CA THR A 700 -4.17 29.79 17.99
C THR A 700 -5.44 28.96 18.06
N THR A 701 -6.37 29.17 17.14
CA THR A 701 -7.59 28.37 17.04
C THR A 701 -7.31 27.11 16.23
N LEU A 702 -7.52 25.96 16.82
CA LEU A 702 -7.50 24.68 16.14
C LEU A 702 -8.93 24.32 15.72
N SER A 703 -9.12 23.91 14.49
CA SER A 703 -10.41 23.44 13.97
C SER A 703 -10.31 22.07 13.34
N LEU A 704 -11.29 21.21 13.64
CA LEU A 704 -11.42 19.85 13.14
C LEU A 704 -12.68 19.78 12.28
N THR A 705 -12.52 19.55 10.97
CA THR A 705 -13.61 19.53 10.00
C THR A 705 -13.82 18.12 9.48
N PRO A 706 -15.02 17.53 9.61
CA PRO A 706 -15.29 16.19 9.12
C PRO A 706 -15.40 16.17 7.59
N ILE A 707 -14.95 15.09 6.99
CA ILE A 707 -15.00 14.81 5.55
C ILE A 707 -15.91 13.60 5.35
N VAL A 708 -16.90 13.75 4.49
CA VAL A 708 -17.82 12.69 4.08
C VAL A 708 -17.89 12.63 2.57
N ASN A 709 -17.78 11.43 2.01
CA ASN A 709 -17.72 11.19 0.57
C ASN A 709 -16.68 12.09 -0.12
N GLY A 710 -15.52 12.19 0.53
CA GLY A 710 -14.42 13.02 0.05
C GLY A 710 -14.62 14.53 0.15
N ALA A 711 -15.75 15.07 0.54
CA ALA A 711 -15.99 16.51 0.64
C ALA A 711 -15.93 16.97 2.10
N ALA A 712 -15.22 18.07 2.37
CA ALA A 712 -15.30 18.72 3.67
C ALA A 712 -16.74 19.19 3.95
N LYS A 713 -17.24 18.96 5.14
CA LYS A 713 -18.59 19.30 5.56
C LYS A 713 -18.53 20.11 6.85
N ALA A 714 -19.40 21.12 6.93
CA ALA A 714 -19.68 21.81 8.16
C ALA A 714 -20.76 21.01 8.97
N PRO A 715 -20.78 21.12 10.28
CA PRO A 715 -20.00 22.01 11.17
C PRO A 715 -18.63 21.41 11.56
N SER A 716 -17.69 22.31 11.90
CA SER A 716 -16.39 21.97 12.49
C SER A 716 -16.42 22.09 14.00
N ALA A 717 -15.64 21.28 14.70
CA ALA A 717 -15.33 21.50 16.12
C ALA A 717 -14.09 22.40 16.26
N THR A 718 -14.02 23.18 17.33
CA THR A 718 -12.88 24.08 17.59
C THR A 718 -12.38 23.95 19.03
N THR A 719 -11.07 24.16 19.20
CA THR A 719 -10.42 24.34 20.50
C THR A 719 -9.32 25.42 20.37
N THR A 720 -8.89 26.00 21.49
CA THR A 720 -7.94 27.10 21.46
C THR A 720 -6.66 26.73 22.22
N PHE A 721 -5.52 26.93 21.59
CA PHE A 721 -4.21 26.85 22.23
C PHE A 721 -3.75 28.24 22.62
N THR A 722 -3.44 28.45 23.90
CA THR A 722 -2.93 29.72 24.44
C THR A 722 -1.41 29.64 24.55
N TRP A 723 -0.72 30.58 23.91
CA TRP A 723 0.72 30.67 23.99
C TRP A 723 1.14 31.30 25.34
N ALA A 724 1.90 30.55 26.09
CA ALA A 724 2.50 31.03 27.33
C ALA A 724 3.66 32.00 27.07
#